data_bc2c6ae82423e77b3dbb852b2e8cd0d1
#
_entry.id   bc2c6ae82423e77b3dbb852b2e8cd0d1
#
_cell.length_a   1.000
_cell.length_b   1.000
_cell.length_c   1.000
_cell.angle_alpha   90.00
_cell.angle_beta   90.00
_cell.angle_gamma   90.00
#
_symmetry.space_group_name_H-M   'P 1'
#
loop_
_entity.id
_entity.type
_entity.pdbx_description
1 polymer ?
#
loop_
_entity_poly.entity_id
_entity_poly.type
_entity_poly.pdbx_seq_one_letter_code
_entity_poly.pdbx_strand_id
1 'polypeptide(L)'
;MSKISPARVKADAKFFYEGTGKFWLRGATYGTFEPREESDYPPPEQVAEDFRLMSEAGVNVVRIYTAPPRYLLDEAARQGLRVIVGLAWSQHICFLDDEQTAEKIRQQLRREVRACANHPAVFAFAIGNEIPAQIVRWHGKEKIEAFLKQLYEDVKHEAPQAMVTYVNYPPTDYLDLSFLDFLCFNVFLHAEADFKAYLSKLQNVAGNQPLVLTELGMDSIRHSEQEQAEFLDWQLREAYRGGAAGVCVFSWTDDWWRGGNQITDWAFGLVDADRKPKAAYHTVKARFARIPFEKESQTVWPKVSVVICAYNAASTIEDNLESLTRLKYPNYEVVVVNDGSKDATPEIAARYPQFKLISVPNGGLSAARNLGWRAATGEIIAYTDADTRVDADWLSYLVQPFLDTDAVGVGGPNVVPEDDVWIAQCVARSPGGPTHVLLNDTVAEHIPGCNMAFRRWALEEIGGFDPTYTKAGDDVDVCWRLQARGWQLGFSPSALVWHHHRDSVKAYWRQQVGYGEGESFLEHRHQDKFNERGQTRWQGRIYSHLPAYRSLFKSVIYHGLWGASAFPSVYQGGVDRWTCLPQMVEWQALTMLAFIGAIFTPWSLAMAGLMMAATFWQCWVHARQTKLPAAKAGISDLKWRLMISWMHYIQPWARLRGRIKGYLGETGVTPTGRQLLENADLLGPLATLRLLFGKLETRYWDTHYTMLDAFLGTTQRLGQEVLAPVRTCDGWQQEYDLHLRACRNYSLKLKVTAEDHGGMKRLFRAQLSLQRRGRFAAFVGCAALLGALFALVLPEPVW
;
A
#
# COMPACT_ATOMS: atom_id res chain seq x y z
N MET A 1 -28.48 3.34 -32.01
CA MET A 1 -28.19 4.27 -30.87
C MET A 1 -27.25 3.53 -29.92
N SER A 2 -26.24 4.20 -29.39
CA SER A 2 -25.29 3.61 -28.42
C SER A 2 -26.01 3.25 -27.12
N LYS A 3 -25.72 2.09 -26.55
CA LYS A 3 -26.18 1.68 -25.21
C LYS A 3 -25.24 2.20 -24.11
N ILE A 4 -24.09 2.78 -24.47
CA ILE A 4 -23.14 3.34 -23.51
C ILE A 4 -23.71 4.63 -22.91
N SER A 5 -23.68 4.73 -21.60
CA SER A 5 -24.01 5.97 -20.88
C SER A 5 -23.14 7.14 -21.37
N PRO A 6 -23.68 8.35 -21.49
CA PRO A 6 -22.88 9.52 -21.80
C PRO A 6 -21.90 9.88 -20.68
N ALA A 7 -22.12 9.40 -19.46
CA ALA A 7 -21.19 9.59 -18.34
C ALA A 7 -19.91 8.77 -18.59
N ARG A 8 -18.76 9.46 -18.53
CA ARG A 8 -17.47 8.80 -18.70
C ARG A 8 -17.08 8.09 -17.41
N VAL A 9 -16.60 6.85 -17.52
CA VAL A 9 -16.00 6.14 -16.39
C VAL A 9 -14.67 6.79 -16.01
N LYS A 10 -14.45 6.98 -14.72
CA LYS A 10 -13.21 7.54 -14.13
C LYS A 10 -12.65 6.61 -13.10
N ALA A 11 -11.33 6.62 -12.94
CA ALA A 11 -10.67 6.03 -11.79
C ALA A 11 -10.73 7.01 -10.62
N ASP A 12 -11.24 6.57 -9.47
CA ASP A 12 -11.18 7.30 -8.21
C ASP A 12 -10.71 6.32 -7.12
N ALA A 13 -9.57 6.63 -6.54
CA ALA A 13 -8.91 5.74 -5.62
C ALA A 13 -8.78 4.31 -6.21
N LYS A 14 -9.21 3.30 -5.47
CA LYS A 14 -9.05 1.88 -5.86
C LYS A 14 -10.08 1.35 -6.85
N PHE A 15 -11.04 2.13 -7.26
CA PHE A 15 -12.14 1.65 -8.10
C PHE A 15 -12.45 2.59 -9.27
N PHE A 16 -13.30 2.11 -10.17
CA PHE A 16 -13.86 2.92 -11.25
C PHE A 16 -15.28 3.36 -10.88
N TYR A 17 -15.65 4.56 -11.37
CA TYR A 17 -16.97 5.13 -11.15
C TYR A 17 -17.56 5.69 -12.44
N GLU A 18 -18.84 5.46 -12.63
CA GLU A 18 -19.66 6.08 -13.67
C GLU A 18 -20.73 6.96 -12.98
N GLY A 19 -20.54 8.26 -13.03
CA GLY A 19 -21.29 9.16 -12.15
C GLY A 19 -20.97 8.88 -10.68
N THR A 20 -21.98 8.59 -9.86
CA THR A 20 -21.83 8.20 -8.46
C THR A 20 -21.79 6.68 -8.25
N GLY A 21 -22.02 5.90 -9.30
CA GLY A 21 -22.07 4.44 -9.24
C GLY A 21 -20.71 3.81 -9.47
N LYS A 22 -20.35 2.81 -8.66
CA LYS A 22 -19.13 2.01 -8.87
C LYS A 22 -19.26 1.19 -10.14
N PHE A 23 -18.28 1.27 -11.02
CA PHE A 23 -18.17 0.50 -12.26
C PHE A 23 -17.21 -0.67 -12.09
N TRP A 24 -17.76 -1.87 -11.99
CA TRP A 24 -16.98 -3.10 -11.96
C TRP A 24 -16.64 -3.51 -13.40
N LEU A 25 -15.35 -3.54 -13.73
CA LEU A 25 -14.88 -3.99 -15.04
C LEU A 25 -15.00 -5.53 -15.12
N ARG A 26 -15.86 -6.02 -16.01
CA ARG A 26 -16.09 -7.43 -16.33
C ARG A 26 -15.68 -7.64 -17.77
N GLY A 27 -14.50 -8.18 -17.96
CA GLY A 27 -13.89 -8.20 -19.28
C GLY A 27 -13.62 -9.59 -19.83
N ALA A 28 -13.38 -9.60 -21.14
CA ALA A 28 -12.76 -10.69 -21.87
C ALA A 28 -11.74 -10.14 -22.85
N THR A 29 -10.67 -10.90 -23.13
CA THR A 29 -9.72 -10.56 -24.18
C THR A 29 -10.22 -11.01 -25.54
N TYR A 30 -9.97 -10.22 -26.59
CA TYR A 30 -10.46 -10.46 -27.94
C TYR A 30 -9.35 -10.32 -28.98
N GLY A 31 -8.97 -11.40 -29.59
CA GLY A 31 -7.84 -11.50 -30.55
C GLY A 31 -6.55 -11.78 -29.80
N THR A 32 -5.46 -12.04 -30.49
CA THR A 32 -5.16 -11.72 -31.90
C THR A 32 -5.78 -12.76 -32.86
N PHE A 33 -6.21 -12.30 -34.04
CA PHE A 33 -6.76 -13.14 -35.09
C PHE A 33 -5.84 -13.19 -36.30
N GLU A 34 -6.12 -14.09 -37.26
CA GLU A 34 -5.43 -14.14 -38.52
C GLU A 34 -5.60 -12.82 -39.27
N PRO A 35 -4.50 -12.13 -39.65
CA PRO A 35 -4.57 -10.90 -40.40
C PRO A 35 -5.23 -11.09 -41.74
N ARG A 36 -6.12 -10.17 -42.11
CA ARG A 36 -6.79 -10.10 -43.39
C ARG A 36 -6.33 -8.85 -44.14
N GLU A 37 -6.64 -8.75 -45.45
CA GLU A 37 -6.19 -7.61 -46.29
C GLU A 37 -6.57 -6.25 -45.70
N GLU A 38 -7.72 -6.14 -45.03
CA GLU A 38 -8.25 -4.87 -44.51
C GLU A 38 -8.18 -4.72 -42.98
N SER A 39 -7.95 -5.82 -42.22
CA SER A 39 -8.02 -5.76 -40.75
C SER A 39 -7.41 -6.98 -40.08
N ASP A 40 -6.79 -6.77 -38.91
CA ASP A 40 -6.37 -7.84 -37.97
C ASP A 40 -7.55 -8.41 -37.14
N TYR A 41 -8.80 -8.10 -37.50
CA TYR A 41 -10.01 -8.51 -36.80
C TYR A 41 -10.97 -9.25 -37.69
N PRO A 42 -11.87 -10.09 -37.10
CA PRO A 42 -12.92 -10.78 -37.85
C PRO A 42 -13.84 -9.81 -38.60
N PRO A 43 -14.59 -10.30 -39.59
CA PRO A 43 -15.54 -9.46 -40.32
C PRO A 43 -16.62 -8.90 -39.38
N PRO A 44 -17.27 -7.79 -39.77
CA PRO A 44 -18.26 -7.10 -38.92
C PRO A 44 -19.38 -7.97 -38.40
N GLU A 45 -19.81 -8.97 -39.17
CA GLU A 45 -20.89 -9.89 -38.80
C GLU A 45 -20.43 -10.81 -37.63
N GLN A 46 -19.19 -11.29 -37.67
CA GLN A 46 -18.61 -12.12 -36.62
C GLN A 46 -18.37 -11.31 -35.35
N VAL A 47 -17.84 -10.07 -35.50
CA VAL A 47 -17.66 -9.16 -34.35
C VAL A 47 -19.01 -8.86 -33.69
N ALA A 48 -20.07 -8.69 -34.49
CA ALA A 48 -21.42 -8.43 -33.97
C ALA A 48 -21.96 -9.60 -33.15
N GLU A 49 -21.74 -10.82 -33.61
CA GLU A 49 -22.15 -12.03 -32.87
C GLU A 49 -21.31 -12.25 -31.63
N ASP A 50 -20.00 -12.12 -31.71
CA ASP A 50 -19.09 -12.24 -30.57
C ASP A 50 -19.45 -11.22 -29.46
N PHE A 51 -19.69 -9.96 -29.82
CA PHE A 51 -20.01 -8.92 -28.86
C PHE A 51 -21.42 -9.05 -28.28
N ARG A 52 -22.36 -9.57 -29.04
CA ARG A 52 -23.70 -9.94 -28.54
C ARG A 52 -23.57 -11.01 -27.45
N LEU A 53 -22.86 -12.09 -27.74
CA LEU A 53 -22.65 -13.18 -26.77
C LEU A 53 -21.86 -12.70 -25.54
N MET A 54 -20.85 -11.86 -25.70
CA MET A 54 -20.12 -11.24 -24.58
C MET A 54 -21.07 -10.41 -23.70
N SER A 55 -21.90 -9.57 -24.30
CA SER A 55 -22.88 -8.76 -23.55
C SER A 55 -23.87 -9.64 -22.79
N GLU A 56 -24.31 -10.75 -23.37
CA GLU A 56 -25.18 -11.74 -22.71
C GLU A 56 -24.48 -12.47 -21.57
N ALA A 57 -23.17 -12.66 -21.64
CA ALA A 57 -22.35 -13.21 -20.56
C ALA A 57 -22.08 -12.19 -19.44
N GLY A 58 -22.57 -10.94 -19.57
CA GLY A 58 -22.37 -9.89 -18.61
C GLY A 58 -21.03 -9.18 -18.72
N VAL A 59 -20.27 -9.42 -19.80
CA VAL A 59 -19.08 -8.62 -20.15
C VAL A 59 -19.49 -7.18 -20.43
N ASN A 60 -18.74 -6.23 -19.96
CA ASN A 60 -18.93 -4.80 -20.22
C ASN A 60 -17.68 -4.09 -20.74
N VAL A 61 -16.54 -4.79 -20.76
CA VAL A 61 -15.27 -4.28 -21.32
C VAL A 61 -14.61 -5.39 -22.16
N VAL A 62 -14.18 -5.06 -23.36
CA VAL A 62 -13.39 -5.95 -24.22
C VAL A 62 -11.96 -5.45 -24.24
N ARG A 63 -11.00 -6.32 -23.97
CA ARG A 63 -9.59 -5.99 -24.13
C ARG A 63 -9.08 -6.51 -25.46
N ILE A 64 -8.50 -5.64 -26.25
CA ILE A 64 -7.88 -5.93 -27.54
C ILE A 64 -6.39 -5.58 -27.52
N TYR A 65 -5.61 -6.19 -28.41
CA TYR A 65 -4.15 -6.11 -28.42
C TYR A 65 -3.57 -5.12 -29.45
N THR A 66 -4.35 -4.77 -30.45
CA THR A 66 -3.94 -3.83 -31.52
C THR A 66 -4.99 -2.74 -31.69
N ALA A 67 -4.63 -1.67 -32.39
CA ALA A 67 -5.57 -0.58 -32.69
C ALA A 67 -6.77 -1.09 -33.51
N PRO A 68 -8.02 -0.86 -33.07
CA PRO A 68 -9.19 -1.43 -33.70
C PRO A 68 -9.64 -0.65 -34.94
N PRO A 69 -10.25 -1.32 -35.92
CA PRO A 69 -10.99 -0.65 -36.97
C PRO A 69 -12.27 0.00 -36.39
N ARG A 70 -12.79 1.01 -37.08
CA ARG A 70 -13.91 1.77 -36.55
C ARG A 70 -15.17 0.94 -36.34
N TYR A 71 -15.44 -0.02 -37.23
CA TYR A 71 -16.64 -0.87 -37.13
C TYR A 71 -16.68 -1.68 -35.85
N LEU A 72 -15.49 -2.08 -35.30
CA LEU A 72 -15.41 -2.81 -34.04
C LEU A 72 -15.83 -1.92 -32.85
N LEU A 73 -15.38 -0.67 -32.85
CA LEU A 73 -15.77 0.29 -31.80
C LEU A 73 -17.26 0.66 -31.90
N ASP A 74 -17.77 0.86 -33.12
CA ASP A 74 -19.19 1.14 -33.37
C ASP A 74 -20.06 -0.02 -32.87
N GLU A 75 -19.64 -1.26 -33.11
CA GLU A 75 -20.35 -2.44 -32.61
C GLU A 75 -20.26 -2.58 -31.08
N ALA A 76 -19.09 -2.35 -30.49
CA ALA A 76 -18.93 -2.30 -29.04
C ALA A 76 -19.91 -1.31 -28.41
N ALA A 77 -20.00 -0.08 -28.96
CA ALA A 77 -20.93 0.93 -28.50
C ALA A 77 -22.40 0.49 -28.65
N ARG A 78 -22.72 -0.21 -29.73
CA ARG A 78 -24.08 -0.72 -29.98
C ARG A 78 -24.49 -1.78 -28.95
N GLN A 79 -23.55 -2.64 -28.54
CA GLN A 79 -23.80 -3.67 -27.54
C GLN A 79 -23.65 -3.21 -26.09
N GLY A 80 -23.22 -1.95 -25.87
CA GLY A 80 -22.96 -1.41 -24.55
C GLY A 80 -21.61 -1.83 -23.95
N LEU A 81 -20.70 -2.31 -24.80
CA LEU A 81 -19.35 -2.69 -24.42
C LEU A 81 -18.39 -1.51 -24.53
N ARG A 82 -17.41 -1.46 -23.64
CA ARG A 82 -16.27 -0.54 -23.71
C ARG A 82 -15.03 -1.33 -24.12
N VAL A 83 -13.99 -0.63 -24.60
CA VAL A 83 -12.81 -1.28 -25.15
C VAL A 83 -11.54 -0.74 -24.48
N ILE A 84 -10.71 -1.64 -23.95
CA ILE A 84 -9.31 -1.35 -23.63
C ILE A 84 -8.51 -1.60 -24.90
N VAL A 85 -8.00 -0.53 -25.47
CA VAL A 85 -7.24 -0.58 -26.71
C VAL A 85 -5.77 -0.85 -26.44
N GLY A 86 -5.26 -1.98 -26.87
CA GLY A 86 -3.84 -2.30 -26.85
C GLY A 86 -3.11 -1.55 -27.96
N LEU A 87 -2.01 -0.90 -27.60
CA LEU A 87 -1.12 -0.22 -28.53
C LEU A 87 0.12 -1.08 -28.71
N ALA A 88 0.11 -1.90 -29.77
CA ALA A 88 1.15 -2.87 -30.05
C ALA A 88 2.41 -2.24 -30.62
N TRP A 89 3.57 -2.61 -30.11
CA TRP A 89 4.88 -2.22 -30.61
C TRP A 89 5.94 -3.28 -30.27
N SER A 90 7.12 -3.18 -30.86
CA SER A 90 8.19 -4.17 -30.73
C SER A 90 8.86 -4.13 -29.34
N GLN A 91 8.17 -4.58 -28.29
CA GLN A 91 8.65 -4.55 -26.90
C GLN A 91 9.61 -5.68 -26.52
N HIS A 92 9.77 -6.66 -27.39
CA HIS A 92 10.62 -7.85 -27.20
C HIS A 92 12.04 -7.69 -27.75
N ILE A 93 12.38 -6.53 -28.29
CA ILE A 93 13.72 -6.16 -28.77
C ILE A 93 14.34 -5.11 -27.86
N CYS A 94 15.64 -4.83 -28.00
CA CYS A 94 16.32 -3.78 -27.23
C CYS A 94 16.00 -2.38 -27.78
N PHE A 95 14.74 -1.98 -27.66
CA PHE A 95 14.15 -0.80 -28.31
C PHE A 95 14.67 0.57 -27.84
N LEU A 96 15.37 0.63 -26.68
CA LEU A 96 16.02 1.87 -26.21
C LEU A 96 17.50 1.99 -26.57
N ASP A 97 18.06 1.01 -27.28
CA ASP A 97 19.45 1.09 -27.75
C ASP A 97 19.55 2.02 -28.97
N ASP A 98 18.45 2.25 -29.68
CA ASP A 98 18.32 3.13 -30.81
C ASP A 98 17.20 4.17 -30.59
N GLU A 99 17.59 5.46 -30.57
CA GLU A 99 16.66 6.58 -30.40
C GLU A 99 15.60 6.67 -31.52
N GLN A 100 15.96 6.27 -32.76
CA GLN A 100 15.02 6.25 -33.86
C GLN A 100 13.91 5.21 -33.65
N THR A 101 14.25 4.04 -33.11
CA THR A 101 13.29 2.99 -32.78
C THR A 101 12.33 3.46 -31.69
N ALA A 102 12.85 4.06 -30.65
CA ALA A 102 12.04 4.62 -29.57
C ALA A 102 11.08 5.71 -30.09
N GLU A 103 11.56 6.60 -30.96
CA GLU A 103 10.72 7.66 -31.52
C GLU A 103 9.68 7.14 -32.53
N LYS A 104 10.00 6.11 -33.32
CA LYS A 104 9.02 5.42 -34.18
C LYS A 104 7.88 4.82 -33.40
N ILE A 105 8.18 4.17 -32.25
CA ILE A 105 7.18 3.63 -31.34
C ILE A 105 6.25 4.74 -30.86
N ARG A 106 6.79 5.86 -30.39
CA ARG A 106 6.01 7.01 -29.92
C ARG A 106 5.12 7.61 -31.02
N GLN A 107 5.64 7.77 -32.24
CA GLN A 107 4.87 8.28 -33.38
C GLN A 107 3.76 7.34 -33.83
N GLN A 108 4.01 6.02 -33.82
CA GLN A 108 2.99 5.01 -34.09
C GLN A 108 1.87 5.10 -33.05
N LEU A 109 2.20 5.09 -31.77
CA LEU A 109 1.27 5.18 -30.66
C LEU A 109 0.39 6.42 -30.75
N ARG A 110 0.96 7.60 -31.02
CA ARG A 110 0.19 8.84 -31.20
C ARG A 110 -0.79 8.76 -32.35
N ARG A 111 -0.39 8.15 -33.51
CA ARG A 111 -1.29 7.95 -34.65
C ARG A 111 -2.48 7.06 -34.30
N GLU A 112 -2.21 5.93 -33.63
CA GLU A 112 -3.23 4.97 -33.23
C GLU A 112 -4.23 5.58 -32.23
N VAL A 113 -3.74 6.32 -31.24
CA VAL A 113 -4.58 7.04 -30.29
C VAL A 113 -5.49 8.05 -30.98
N ARG A 114 -4.94 8.90 -31.88
CA ARG A 114 -5.74 9.89 -32.63
C ARG A 114 -6.87 9.25 -33.44
N ALA A 115 -6.64 8.06 -33.98
CA ALA A 115 -7.62 7.36 -34.80
C ALA A 115 -8.88 6.95 -34.03
N CYS A 116 -8.78 6.69 -32.72
CA CYS A 116 -9.89 6.10 -31.95
C CYS A 116 -10.24 6.82 -30.63
N ALA A 117 -9.41 7.76 -30.14
CA ALA A 117 -9.57 8.37 -28.80
C ALA A 117 -10.94 9.05 -28.56
N ASN A 118 -11.55 9.58 -29.59
CA ASN A 118 -12.84 10.28 -29.47
C ASN A 118 -14.04 9.33 -29.51
N HIS A 119 -13.82 8.04 -29.70
CA HIS A 119 -14.93 7.08 -29.77
C HIS A 119 -15.49 6.76 -28.37
N PRO A 120 -16.81 6.78 -28.15
CA PRO A 120 -17.41 6.58 -26.82
C PRO A 120 -17.18 5.18 -26.25
N ALA A 121 -16.91 4.19 -27.08
CA ALA A 121 -16.57 2.85 -26.63
C ALA A 121 -15.15 2.74 -26.05
N VAL A 122 -14.24 3.67 -26.29
CA VAL A 122 -12.90 3.58 -25.75
C VAL A 122 -12.92 3.82 -24.23
N PHE A 123 -12.53 2.79 -23.48
CA PHE A 123 -12.39 2.82 -22.03
C PHE A 123 -11.03 3.35 -21.63
N ALA A 124 -9.97 2.76 -22.17
CA ALA A 124 -8.60 3.09 -21.85
C ALA A 124 -7.63 2.66 -22.97
N PHE A 125 -6.41 3.19 -22.92
CA PHE A 125 -5.30 2.73 -23.74
C PHE A 125 -4.29 1.97 -22.91
N ALA A 126 -3.89 0.78 -23.38
CA ALA A 126 -2.78 0.00 -22.83
C ALA A 126 -1.52 0.27 -23.68
N ILE A 127 -0.56 1.02 -23.11
CA ILE A 127 0.65 1.49 -23.80
C ILE A 127 1.74 0.43 -24.00
N GLY A 128 1.46 -0.82 -23.67
CA GLY A 128 2.32 -1.98 -23.87
C GLY A 128 1.80 -3.16 -23.07
N ASN A 129 2.36 -4.33 -23.35
CA ASN A 129 1.99 -5.60 -22.73
C ASN A 129 3.23 -6.45 -22.44
N GLU A 130 3.54 -6.71 -21.17
CA GLU A 130 4.56 -7.68 -20.75
C GLU A 130 5.94 -7.47 -21.40
N ILE A 131 6.56 -6.31 -21.22
CA ILE A 131 7.95 -6.15 -21.66
C ILE A 131 8.78 -7.26 -20.99
N PRO A 132 9.47 -8.12 -21.77
CA PRO A 132 10.19 -9.26 -21.22
C PRO A 132 11.20 -8.84 -20.14
N ALA A 133 11.26 -9.61 -19.05
CA ALA A 133 12.11 -9.31 -17.91
C ALA A 133 13.61 -9.14 -18.29
N GLN A 134 14.08 -9.91 -19.29
CA GLN A 134 15.43 -9.75 -19.80
C GLN A 134 15.65 -8.41 -20.52
N ILE A 135 14.64 -7.87 -21.21
CA ILE A 135 14.70 -6.55 -21.87
C ILE A 135 14.69 -5.45 -20.81
N VAL A 136 13.82 -5.58 -19.79
CA VAL A 136 13.81 -4.65 -18.64
C VAL A 136 15.18 -4.64 -17.95
N ARG A 137 15.79 -5.81 -17.75
CA ARG A 137 17.12 -5.93 -17.14
C ARG A 137 18.22 -5.35 -18.04
N TRP A 138 18.13 -5.52 -19.36
CA TRP A 138 19.11 -4.97 -20.32
C TRP A 138 19.16 -3.45 -20.26
N HIS A 139 18.00 -2.80 -20.36
CA HIS A 139 17.91 -1.35 -20.34
C HIS A 139 18.04 -0.73 -18.96
N GLY A 140 17.67 -1.49 -17.91
CA GLY A 140 17.54 -1.00 -16.54
C GLY A 140 16.15 -0.44 -16.24
N LYS A 141 15.69 -0.71 -15.02
CA LYS A 141 14.37 -0.34 -14.50
C LYS A 141 14.02 1.14 -14.79
N GLU A 142 14.92 2.03 -14.43
CA GLU A 142 14.68 3.48 -14.51
C GLU A 142 14.45 3.98 -15.95
N LYS A 143 15.15 3.38 -16.92
CA LYS A 143 14.97 3.75 -18.34
C LYS A 143 13.64 3.25 -18.89
N ILE A 144 13.23 2.03 -18.50
CA ILE A 144 11.94 1.46 -18.89
C ILE A 144 10.80 2.27 -18.29
N GLU A 145 10.86 2.60 -17.00
CA GLU A 145 9.86 3.44 -16.33
C GLU A 145 9.77 4.83 -16.97
N ALA A 146 10.91 5.43 -17.29
CA ALA A 146 10.96 6.73 -17.97
C ALA A 146 10.33 6.67 -19.37
N PHE A 147 10.60 5.62 -20.14
CA PHE A 147 10.03 5.44 -21.46
C PHE A 147 8.51 5.19 -21.40
N LEU A 148 8.05 4.31 -20.52
CA LEU A 148 6.62 4.09 -20.33
C LEU A 148 5.91 5.37 -19.88
N LYS A 149 6.56 6.19 -19.07
CA LYS A 149 6.03 7.51 -18.69
C LYS A 149 5.96 8.47 -19.89
N GLN A 150 6.92 8.44 -20.80
CA GLN A 150 6.85 9.22 -22.05
C GLN A 150 5.67 8.76 -22.90
N LEU A 151 5.46 7.45 -23.05
CA LEU A 151 4.29 6.91 -23.78
C LEU A 151 2.97 7.34 -23.13
N TYR A 152 2.90 7.32 -21.80
CA TYR A 152 1.76 7.84 -21.05
C TYR A 152 1.50 9.32 -21.35
N GLU A 153 2.53 10.15 -21.31
CA GLU A 153 2.44 11.58 -21.60
C GLU A 153 2.04 11.83 -23.07
N ASP A 154 2.51 11.01 -24.01
CA ASP A 154 2.12 11.07 -25.42
C ASP A 154 0.62 10.77 -25.60
N VAL A 155 0.08 9.73 -24.92
CA VAL A 155 -1.36 9.47 -24.96
C VAL A 155 -2.16 10.60 -24.34
N LYS A 156 -1.72 11.11 -23.18
CA LYS A 156 -2.40 12.23 -22.51
C LYS A 156 -2.36 13.52 -23.31
N HIS A 157 -1.33 13.73 -24.11
CA HIS A 157 -1.25 14.85 -25.05
C HIS A 157 -2.30 14.75 -26.17
N GLU A 158 -2.45 13.56 -26.76
CA GLU A 158 -3.41 13.32 -27.85
C GLU A 158 -4.87 13.19 -27.34
N ALA A 159 -5.04 12.62 -26.15
CA ALA A 159 -6.33 12.33 -25.55
C ALA A 159 -6.32 12.63 -24.02
N PRO A 160 -6.38 13.90 -23.60
CA PRO A 160 -6.20 14.31 -22.20
C PRO A 160 -7.16 13.63 -21.20
N GLN A 161 -8.35 13.26 -21.69
CA GLN A 161 -9.39 12.65 -20.87
C GLN A 161 -9.35 11.11 -20.88
N ALA A 162 -8.54 10.48 -21.73
CA ALA A 162 -8.45 9.03 -21.79
C ALA A 162 -7.72 8.47 -20.57
N MET A 163 -8.21 7.33 -20.06
CA MET A 163 -7.45 6.55 -19.11
C MET A 163 -6.34 5.78 -19.80
N VAL A 164 -5.19 5.66 -19.13
CA VAL A 164 -3.99 5.02 -19.68
C VAL A 164 -3.42 4.04 -18.66
N THR A 165 -3.09 2.86 -19.14
CA THR A 165 -2.47 1.80 -18.36
C THR A 165 -1.31 1.15 -19.14
N TYR A 166 -0.56 0.31 -18.46
CA TYR A 166 0.40 -0.64 -19.01
C TYR A 166 0.09 -2.01 -18.42
N VAL A 167 0.09 -3.04 -19.25
CA VAL A 167 -0.16 -4.40 -18.78
C VAL A 167 1.14 -5.03 -18.35
N ASN A 168 1.28 -5.24 -17.05
CA ASN A 168 2.43 -5.84 -16.42
C ASN A 168 2.20 -7.34 -16.15
N TYR A 169 3.22 -8.03 -15.66
CA TYR A 169 3.16 -9.45 -15.29
C TYR A 169 4.16 -9.75 -14.15
N PRO A 170 4.08 -10.92 -13.48
CA PRO A 170 4.85 -11.18 -12.27
C PRO A 170 6.37 -10.95 -12.37
N PRO A 171 7.07 -11.30 -13.45
CA PRO A 171 8.52 -11.11 -13.56
C PRO A 171 9.00 -9.65 -13.51
N THR A 172 8.10 -8.68 -13.72
CA THR A 172 8.42 -7.25 -13.74
C THR A 172 7.53 -6.42 -12.80
N ASP A 173 6.93 -7.04 -11.80
CA ASP A 173 6.01 -6.40 -10.84
C ASP A 173 6.69 -5.30 -9.98
N TYR A 174 8.01 -5.24 -9.99
CA TYR A 174 8.81 -4.23 -9.31
C TYR A 174 8.90 -2.87 -10.03
N LEU A 175 8.35 -2.75 -11.24
CA LEU A 175 8.33 -1.48 -11.96
C LEU A 175 7.42 -0.47 -11.25
N ASP A 176 7.91 0.75 -11.05
CA ASP A 176 7.11 1.85 -10.50
C ASP A 176 6.23 2.47 -11.58
N LEU A 177 5.01 1.99 -11.66
CA LEU A 177 3.99 2.41 -12.62
C LEU A 177 2.95 3.36 -11.99
N SER A 178 3.29 3.99 -10.88
CA SER A 178 2.37 4.88 -10.13
C SER A 178 1.91 6.12 -10.92
N PHE A 179 2.52 6.42 -12.06
CA PHE A 179 2.10 7.51 -12.96
C PHE A 179 0.88 7.17 -13.82
N LEU A 180 0.55 5.89 -13.98
CA LEU A 180 -0.61 5.44 -14.74
C LEU A 180 -1.94 5.81 -14.05
N ASP A 181 -3.05 5.75 -14.77
CA ASP A 181 -4.37 6.00 -14.19
C ASP A 181 -4.87 4.79 -13.39
N PHE A 182 -4.51 3.58 -13.80
CA PHE A 182 -4.77 2.33 -13.10
C PHE A 182 -3.72 1.27 -13.46
N LEU A 183 -3.59 0.24 -12.63
CA LEU A 183 -2.61 -0.83 -12.85
C LEU A 183 -3.27 -2.07 -13.44
N CYS A 184 -2.58 -2.68 -14.41
CA CYS A 184 -2.97 -3.93 -15.03
C CYS A 184 -1.91 -5.00 -14.84
N PHE A 185 -2.37 -6.22 -14.55
CA PHE A 185 -1.51 -7.40 -14.43
C PHE A 185 -2.13 -8.62 -15.12
N ASN A 186 -1.30 -9.39 -15.83
CA ASN A 186 -1.62 -10.72 -16.30
C ASN A 186 -1.16 -11.73 -15.25
N VAL A 187 -2.08 -12.59 -14.76
CA VAL A 187 -1.79 -13.48 -13.64
C VAL A 187 -2.33 -14.88 -13.91
N PHE A 188 -1.43 -15.83 -14.17
CA PHE A 188 -1.73 -17.23 -14.43
C PHE A 188 -1.24 -18.11 -13.28
N LEU A 189 -1.77 -17.91 -12.08
CA LEU A 189 -1.48 -18.74 -10.92
C LEU A 189 -2.60 -19.76 -10.72
N HIS A 190 -2.22 -21.03 -10.64
CA HIS A 190 -3.14 -22.16 -10.64
C HIS A 190 -3.52 -22.63 -9.23
N ALA A 191 -2.80 -22.22 -8.19
CA ALA A 191 -3.16 -22.49 -6.80
C ALA A 191 -3.91 -21.29 -6.20
N GLU A 192 -5.08 -21.53 -5.62
CA GLU A 192 -5.91 -20.46 -5.04
C GLU A 192 -5.17 -19.69 -3.93
N ALA A 193 -4.41 -20.39 -3.08
CA ALA A 193 -3.64 -19.76 -2.01
C ALA A 193 -2.56 -18.81 -2.55
N ASP A 194 -1.84 -19.22 -3.58
CA ASP A 194 -0.79 -18.40 -4.22
C ASP A 194 -1.40 -17.20 -4.93
N PHE A 195 -2.54 -17.39 -5.60
CA PHE A 195 -3.27 -16.32 -6.24
C PHE A 195 -3.73 -15.27 -5.23
N LYS A 196 -4.31 -15.67 -4.11
CA LYS A 196 -4.75 -14.77 -3.03
C LYS A 196 -3.58 -14.01 -2.41
N ALA A 197 -2.47 -14.69 -2.14
CA ALA A 197 -1.26 -14.06 -1.62
C ALA A 197 -0.68 -13.04 -2.60
N TYR A 198 -0.62 -13.40 -3.88
CA TYR A 198 -0.11 -12.49 -4.91
C TYR A 198 -1.04 -11.30 -5.16
N LEU A 199 -2.36 -11.52 -5.14
CA LEU A 199 -3.34 -10.44 -5.26
C LEU A 199 -3.19 -9.42 -4.11
N SER A 200 -2.97 -9.88 -2.89
CA SER A 200 -2.71 -9.00 -1.74
C SER A 200 -1.44 -8.17 -1.95
N LYS A 201 -0.36 -8.77 -2.47
CA LYS A 201 0.85 -8.05 -2.87
C LYS A 201 0.55 -7.00 -3.94
N LEU A 202 -0.17 -7.38 -5.00
CA LEU A 202 -0.51 -6.46 -6.09
C LEU A 202 -1.38 -5.29 -5.61
N GLN A 203 -2.30 -5.53 -4.69
CA GLN A 203 -3.10 -4.47 -4.07
C GLN A 203 -2.27 -3.45 -3.31
N ASN A 204 -1.21 -3.91 -2.61
CA ASN A 204 -0.27 -3.02 -1.93
C ASN A 204 0.62 -2.27 -2.94
N VAL A 205 1.06 -2.94 -4.02
CA VAL A 205 1.81 -2.31 -5.12
C VAL A 205 0.95 -1.24 -5.82
N ALA A 206 -0.32 -1.52 -6.06
CA ALA A 206 -1.27 -0.58 -6.66
C ALA A 206 -1.51 0.66 -5.78
N GLY A 207 -1.32 0.54 -4.47
CA GLY A 207 -1.53 1.66 -3.55
C GLY A 207 -2.96 2.21 -3.66
N ASN A 208 -3.09 3.43 -4.14
CA ASN A 208 -4.38 4.11 -4.28
C ASN A 208 -4.99 4.00 -5.70
N GLN A 209 -4.40 3.20 -6.59
CA GLN A 209 -4.89 3.05 -7.97
C GLN A 209 -5.79 1.83 -8.08
N PRO A 210 -6.77 1.82 -9.02
CA PRO A 210 -7.50 0.61 -9.36
C PRO A 210 -6.54 -0.48 -9.86
N LEU A 211 -6.77 -1.70 -9.42
CA LEU A 211 -6.08 -2.89 -9.91
C LEU A 211 -7.01 -3.68 -10.83
N VAL A 212 -6.56 -3.98 -12.04
CA VAL A 212 -7.26 -4.81 -13.00
C VAL A 212 -6.38 -6.01 -13.35
N LEU A 213 -6.94 -7.22 -13.25
CA LEU A 213 -6.31 -8.42 -13.77
C LEU A 213 -6.73 -8.55 -15.23
N THR A 214 -5.80 -8.26 -16.13
CA THR A 214 -6.10 -8.14 -17.57
C THR A 214 -5.97 -9.43 -18.35
N GLU A 215 -5.38 -10.45 -17.76
CA GLU A 215 -5.44 -11.83 -18.22
C GLU A 215 -5.40 -12.77 -17.02
N LEU A 216 -6.34 -13.67 -16.98
CA LEU A 216 -6.37 -14.86 -16.14
C LEU A 216 -7.17 -15.94 -16.86
N GLY A 217 -6.89 -17.18 -16.58
CA GLY A 217 -7.56 -18.29 -17.26
C GLY A 217 -6.77 -19.57 -17.17
N MET A 218 -7.36 -20.63 -17.72
CA MET A 218 -6.78 -21.95 -17.80
C MET A 218 -7.07 -22.56 -19.19
N ASP A 219 -6.08 -23.28 -19.71
CA ASP A 219 -6.18 -23.99 -20.97
C ASP A 219 -6.99 -25.28 -20.82
N SER A 220 -8.00 -25.50 -21.66
CA SER A 220 -8.87 -26.67 -21.63
C SER A 220 -8.36 -27.87 -22.42
N ILE A 221 -7.26 -27.74 -23.19
CA ILE A 221 -6.63 -28.90 -23.87
C ILE A 221 -5.82 -29.71 -22.85
N ARG A 222 -5.03 -29.03 -22.00
CA ARG A 222 -4.24 -29.70 -20.96
C ARG A 222 -5.06 -30.02 -19.73
N HIS A 223 -6.17 -29.31 -19.57
CA HIS A 223 -7.18 -29.50 -18.54
C HIS A 223 -8.52 -29.69 -19.22
N SER A 224 -9.50 -30.27 -18.58
CA SER A 224 -10.84 -30.41 -19.14
C SER A 224 -11.59 -29.04 -19.16
N GLU A 225 -12.64 -28.93 -19.97
CA GLU A 225 -13.53 -27.77 -19.95
C GLU A 225 -14.17 -27.56 -18.56
N GLN A 226 -14.44 -28.65 -17.84
CA GLN A 226 -14.99 -28.61 -16.51
C GLN A 226 -13.97 -28.01 -15.52
N GLU A 227 -12.70 -28.45 -15.55
CA GLU A 227 -11.62 -27.88 -14.73
C GLU A 227 -11.38 -26.41 -15.07
N GLN A 228 -11.42 -26.02 -16.35
CA GLN A 228 -11.36 -24.62 -16.77
C GLN A 228 -12.50 -23.81 -16.15
N ALA A 229 -13.71 -24.31 -16.15
CA ALA A 229 -14.88 -23.64 -15.58
C ALA A 229 -14.76 -23.49 -14.05
N GLU A 230 -14.36 -24.54 -13.34
CA GLU A 230 -14.15 -24.52 -11.89
C GLU A 230 -13.00 -23.58 -11.49
N PHE A 231 -11.95 -23.57 -12.28
CA PHE A 231 -10.81 -22.66 -12.10
C PHE A 231 -11.23 -21.20 -12.24
N LEU A 232 -11.97 -20.86 -13.30
CA LEU A 232 -12.46 -19.51 -13.50
C LEU A 232 -13.46 -19.09 -12.43
N ASP A 233 -14.24 -20.02 -11.89
CA ASP A 233 -15.19 -19.72 -10.81
C ASP A 233 -14.50 -19.15 -9.58
N TRP A 234 -13.52 -19.88 -9.03
CA TRP A 234 -12.81 -19.41 -7.83
C TRP A 234 -11.90 -18.24 -8.15
N GLN A 235 -11.27 -18.20 -9.34
CA GLN A 235 -10.34 -17.14 -9.70
C GLN A 235 -11.04 -15.78 -9.81
N LEU A 236 -12.21 -15.74 -10.44
CA LEU A 236 -13.05 -14.54 -10.51
C LEU A 236 -13.58 -14.13 -9.14
N ARG A 237 -14.05 -15.12 -8.36
CA ARG A 237 -14.50 -14.87 -6.99
C ARG A 237 -13.42 -14.20 -6.16
N GLU A 238 -12.23 -14.79 -6.12
CA GLU A 238 -11.14 -14.28 -5.29
C GLU A 238 -10.58 -12.95 -5.82
N ALA A 239 -10.57 -12.72 -7.14
CA ALA A 239 -10.14 -11.46 -7.71
C ALA A 239 -11.00 -10.29 -7.22
N TYR A 240 -12.33 -10.36 -7.34
CA TYR A 240 -13.22 -9.29 -6.89
C TYR A 240 -13.32 -9.22 -5.37
N ARG A 241 -13.32 -10.35 -4.68
CA ARG A 241 -13.29 -10.41 -3.22
C ARG A 241 -12.01 -9.82 -2.65
N GLY A 242 -10.87 -10.00 -3.33
CA GLY A 242 -9.59 -9.36 -3.01
C GLY A 242 -9.49 -7.91 -3.48
N GLY A 243 -10.58 -7.35 -4.01
CA GLY A 243 -10.70 -5.93 -4.35
C GLY A 243 -10.12 -5.52 -5.69
N ALA A 244 -9.94 -6.45 -6.63
CA ALA A 244 -9.69 -6.05 -8.01
C ALA A 244 -10.85 -5.20 -8.54
N ALA A 245 -10.55 -4.05 -9.14
CA ALA A 245 -11.53 -3.18 -9.76
C ALA A 245 -12.10 -3.78 -11.05
N GLY A 246 -11.43 -4.80 -11.57
CA GLY A 246 -11.86 -5.51 -12.75
C GLY A 246 -11.01 -6.71 -13.11
N VAL A 247 -11.56 -7.52 -13.99
CA VAL A 247 -10.92 -8.71 -14.55
C VAL A 247 -11.24 -8.81 -16.04
N CYS A 248 -10.26 -9.19 -16.85
CA CYS A 248 -10.49 -9.70 -18.21
C CYS A 248 -10.10 -11.18 -18.27
N VAL A 249 -11.05 -12.02 -18.62
CA VAL A 249 -10.79 -13.45 -18.82
C VAL A 249 -10.01 -13.63 -20.13
N PHE A 250 -8.94 -14.38 -20.10
CA PHE A 250 -8.18 -14.82 -21.23
C PHE A 250 -8.64 -16.24 -21.57
N SER A 251 -9.33 -16.44 -22.70
CA SER A 251 -9.68 -15.51 -23.76
C SER A 251 -11.17 -15.65 -24.13
N TRP A 252 -11.67 -14.84 -25.08
CA TRP A 252 -13.03 -15.00 -25.59
C TRP A 252 -13.21 -16.30 -26.36
N THR A 253 -12.29 -16.58 -27.31
CA THR A 253 -12.40 -17.74 -28.21
C THR A 253 -11.08 -18.52 -28.26
N ASP A 254 -11.16 -19.76 -28.67
CA ASP A 254 -10.01 -20.62 -28.97
C ASP A 254 -9.36 -20.29 -30.31
N ASP A 255 -9.97 -19.42 -31.10
CA ASP A 255 -9.43 -18.90 -32.36
C ASP A 255 -8.35 -17.85 -32.06
N TRP A 256 -7.08 -18.26 -32.08
CA TRP A 256 -5.94 -17.42 -31.70
C TRP A 256 -4.80 -17.51 -32.69
N TRP A 257 -4.33 -16.35 -33.17
CA TRP A 257 -3.25 -16.23 -34.13
C TRP A 257 -2.02 -15.57 -33.52
N ARG A 258 -0.86 -16.18 -33.64
CA ARG A 258 0.39 -15.58 -33.16
C ARG A 258 1.60 -16.01 -33.99
N GLY A 259 2.52 -15.08 -34.27
CA GLY A 259 3.77 -15.37 -34.97
C GLY A 259 3.59 -15.95 -36.39
N GLY A 260 2.49 -15.59 -37.06
CA GLY A 260 2.20 -16.07 -38.39
C GLY A 260 1.51 -17.42 -38.47
N ASN A 261 1.05 -17.98 -37.34
CA ASN A 261 0.42 -19.28 -37.28
C ASN A 261 -0.81 -19.29 -36.36
N GLN A 262 -1.80 -20.13 -36.75
CA GLN A 262 -2.89 -20.46 -35.86
C GLN A 262 -2.37 -21.27 -34.67
N ILE A 263 -2.73 -20.87 -33.46
CA ILE A 263 -2.40 -21.58 -32.23
C ILE A 263 -3.45 -22.66 -32.00
N THR A 264 -3.01 -23.92 -31.97
CA THR A 264 -3.90 -25.10 -31.83
C THR A 264 -3.55 -25.98 -30.63
N ASP A 265 -2.49 -25.66 -29.92
CA ASP A 265 -1.98 -26.43 -28.77
C ASP A 265 -2.42 -25.89 -27.41
N TRP A 266 -3.31 -24.90 -27.42
CA TRP A 266 -3.96 -24.34 -26.23
C TRP A 266 -5.35 -23.80 -26.54
N ALA A 267 -6.27 -23.86 -25.57
CA ALA A 267 -7.67 -23.45 -25.73
C ALA A 267 -8.17 -22.76 -24.45
N PHE A 268 -7.94 -21.47 -24.36
CA PHE A 268 -8.38 -20.64 -23.22
C PHE A 268 -9.77 -20.02 -23.41
N GLY A 269 -10.37 -20.19 -24.57
CA GLY A 269 -11.63 -19.56 -24.94
C GLY A 269 -12.79 -19.86 -24.00
N LEU A 270 -13.66 -18.88 -23.80
CA LEU A 270 -14.99 -19.08 -23.21
C LEU A 270 -15.91 -19.75 -24.21
N VAL A 271 -15.66 -19.51 -25.49
CA VAL A 271 -16.29 -20.21 -26.63
C VAL A 271 -15.20 -20.91 -27.44
N ASP A 272 -15.55 -21.96 -28.15
CA ASP A 272 -14.63 -22.64 -29.08
C ASP A 272 -14.35 -21.80 -30.35
N ALA A 273 -13.55 -22.33 -31.26
CA ALA A 273 -13.23 -21.65 -32.51
C ALA A 273 -14.48 -21.41 -33.41
N ASP A 274 -15.51 -22.23 -33.28
CA ASP A 274 -16.81 -22.11 -33.97
C ASP A 274 -17.80 -21.21 -33.21
N ARG A 275 -17.37 -20.56 -32.12
CA ARG A 275 -18.18 -19.68 -31.23
C ARG A 275 -19.27 -20.43 -30.43
N LYS A 276 -19.14 -21.75 -30.22
CA LYS A 276 -20.03 -22.48 -29.32
C LYS A 276 -19.61 -22.25 -27.86
N PRO A 277 -20.56 -21.89 -27.00
CA PRO A 277 -20.25 -21.70 -25.58
C PRO A 277 -19.72 -22.94 -24.90
N LYS A 278 -18.58 -22.86 -24.22
CA LYS A 278 -18.02 -23.90 -23.35
C LYS A 278 -18.59 -23.81 -21.94
N ALA A 279 -18.30 -24.78 -21.09
CA ALA A 279 -18.69 -24.74 -19.67
C ALA A 279 -18.25 -23.43 -18.98
N ALA A 280 -17.05 -22.95 -19.29
CA ALA A 280 -16.47 -21.70 -18.80
C ALA A 280 -17.33 -20.46 -19.10
N TYR A 281 -18.00 -20.39 -20.26
CA TYR A 281 -18.90 -19.30 -20.61
C TYR A 281 -20.04 -19.16 -19.58
N HIS A 282 -20.70 -20.27 -19.24
CA HIS A 282 -21.82 -20.28 -18.31
C HIS A 282 -21.37 -19.91 -16.88
N THR A 283 -20.19 -20.39 -16.48
CA THR A 283 -19.59 -20.09 -15.20
C THR A 283 -19.26 -18.59 -15.09
N VAL A 284 -18.60 -18.02 -16.10
CA VAL A 284 -18.27 -16.59 -16.12
C VAL A 284 -19.53 -15.73 -16.10
N LYS A 285 -20.55 -16.07 -16.88
CA LYS A 285 -21.87 -15.40 -16.87
C LYS A 285 -22.50 -15.39 -15.48
N ALA A 286 -22.52 -16.55 -14.82
CA ALA A 286 -23.06 -16.68 -13.47
C ALA A 286 -22.26 -15.87 -12.44
N ARG A 287 -20.92 -15.89 -12.56
CA ARG A 287 -20.03 -15.19 -11.63
C ARG A 287 -20.11 -13.67 -11.79
N PHE A 288 -20.11 -13.16 -13.02
CA PHE A 288 -20.22 -11.72 -13.28
C PHE A 288 -21.54 -11.11 -12.78
N ALA A 289 -22.58 -11.90 -12.65
CA ALA A 289 -23.85 -11.45 -12.06
C ALA A 289 -23.79 -11.28 -10.53
N ARG A 290 -22.78 -11.86 -9.87
CA ARG A 290 -22.68 -11.94 -8.40
C ARG A 290 -21.53 -11.13 -7.77
N ILE A 291 -20.78 -10.38 -8.57
CA ILE A 291 -19.65 -9.57 -8.07
C ILE A 291 -20.15 -8.33 -7.31
N PRO A 292 -19.32 -7.78 -6.40
CA PRO A 292 -18.06 -8.32 -5.87
C PRO A 292 -18.25 -9.40 -4.80
N PHE A 293 -19.42 -9.43 -4.16
CA PHE A 293 -19.78 -10.38 -3.12
C PHE A 293 -21.08 -11.09 -3.46
N GLU A 294 -21.18 -12.36 -3.14
CA GLU A 294 -22.41 -13.11 -3.27
C GLU A 294 -23.49 -12.52 -2.36
N LYS A 295 -24.65 -12.20 -2.95
CA LYS A 295 -25.77 -11.58 -2.22
C LYS A 295 -26.50 -12.56 -1.32
N GLU A 296 -26.24 -13.86 -1.43
CA GLU A 296 -27.07 -14.90 -0.81
C GLU A 296 -26.33 -15.83 0.16
N SER A 297 -26.92 -15.94 1.29
CA SER A 297 -27.20 -17.05 2.22
C SER A 297 -26.09 -17.98 2.73
N GLN A 298 -24.91 -18.09 2.16
CA GLN A 298 -23.89 -19.01 2.72
C GLN A 298 -22.90 -18.33 3.65
N THR A 299 -22.68 -17.03 3.51
CA THR A 299 -21.82 -16.27 4.42
C THR A 299 -22.68 -15.61 5.50
N VAL A 300 -22.55 -16.07 6.73
CA VAL A 300 -23.13 -15.37 7.89
C VAL A 300 -22.32 -14.11 8.13
N TRP A 301 -22.82 -12.98 7.66
CA TRP A 301 -22.20 -11.69 7.89
C TRP A 301 -22.39 -11.27 9.35
N PRO A 302 -21.29 -11.10 10.15
CA PRO A 302 -21.39 -10.70 11.56
C PRO A 302 -21.98 -9.29 11.67
N LYS A 303 -22.67 -9.01 12.76
CA LYS A 303 -23.15 -7.65 13.02
C LYS A 303 -21.97 -6.71 13.28
N VAL A 304 -21.93 -5.61 12.52
CA VAL A 304 -20.92 -4.55 12.66
C VAL A 304 -21.52 -3.31 13.29
N SER A 305 -20.91 -2.76 14.32
CA SER A 305 -21.22 -1.43 14.81
C SER A 305 -20.17 -0.44 14.35
N VAL A 306 -20.59 0.54 13.55
CA VAL A 306 -19.72 1.64 13.14
C VAL A 306 -19.78 2.74 14.20
N VAL A 307 -18.65 3.08 14.78
CA VAL A 307 -18.51 4.12 15.81
C VAL A 307 -17.81 5.32 15.21
N ILE A 308 -18.44 6.49 15.32
CA ILE A 308 -17.93 7.78 14.86
C ILE A 308 -17.78 8.70 16.08
N CYS A 309 -16.56 9.20 16.29
CA CYS A 309 -16.31 10.19 17.33
C CYS A 309 -16.22 11.57 16.68
N ALA A 310 -17.09 12.48 17.07
CA ALA A 310 -17.18 13.81 16.49
C ALA A 310 -16.91 14.91 17.52
N TYR A 311 -16.01 15.84 17.18
CA TYR A 311 -15.74 17.03 17.96
C TYR A 311 -15.47 18.22 17.04
N ASN A 312 -16.39 19.18 16.97
CA ASN A 312 -16.32 20.34 16.08
C ASN A 312 -16.10 19.92 14.62
N ALA A 313 -16.94 19.03 14.10
CA ALA A 313 -16.85 18.44 12.78
C ALA A 313 -17.96 18.89 11.82
N ALA A 314 -18.60 20.03 12.07
CA ALA A 314 -19.73 20.51 11.29
C ALA A 314 -19.46 20.63 9.78
N SER A 315 -18.19 20.82 9.38
CA SER A 315 -17.81 20.95 7.96
C SER A 315 -17.70 19.61 7.22
N THR A 316 -17.63 18.46 7.92
CA THR A 316 -17.31 17.17 7.32
C THR A 316 -18.27 16.06 7.72
N ILE A 317 -18.92 16.16 8.88
CA ILE A 317 -19.73 15.08 9.43
C ILE A 317 -20.93 14.73 8.54
N GLU A 318 -21.50 15.67 7.82
CA GLU A 318 -22.64 15.41 6.92
C GLU A 318 -22.22 14.47 5.79
N ASP A 319 -21.08 14.72 5.17
CA ASP A 319 -20.51 13.88 4.13
C ASP A 319 -20.17 12.46 4.65
N ASN A 320 -19.65 12.35 5.87
CA ASN A 320 -19.43 11.08 6.54
C ASN A 320 -20.75 10.31 6.71
N LEU A 321 -21.74 10.90 7.36
CA LEU A 321 -23.01 10.25 7.67
C LEU A 321 -23.79 9.87 6.39
N GLU A 322 -23.76 10.72 5.38
CA GLU A 322 -24.37 10.40 4.09
C GLU A 322 -23.69 9.19 3.42
N SER A 323 -22.38 9.11 3.48
CA SER A 323 -21.65 7.94 2.94
C SER A 323 -22.04 6.63 3.63
N LEU A 324 -22.29 6.68 4.93
CA LEU A 324 -22.73 5.52 5.73
C LEU A 324 -24.15 5.07 5.39
N THR A 325 -25.04 5.97 4.93
CA THR A 325 -26.37 5.55 4.46
C THR A 325 -26.32 4.73 3.17
N ARG A 326 -25.21 4.81 2.42
CA ARG A 326 -25.01 4.10 1.15
C ARG A 326 -24.29 2.76 1.28
N LEU A 327 -23.97 2.33 2.51
CA LEU A 327 -23.29 1.05 2.75
C LEU A 327 -24.11 -0.13 2.25
N LYS A 328 -23.44 -1.04 1.56
CA LYS A 328 -24.01 -2.29 1.03
C LYS A 328 -23.71 -3.49 1.93
N TYR A 329 -23.76 -3.30 3.22
CA TYR A 329 -23.52 -4.36 4.21
C TYR A 329 -24.84 -4.76 4.88
N PRO A 330 -25.17 -6.06 5.02
CA PRO A 330 -26.51 -6.48 5.40
C PRO A 330 -26.86 -6.23 6.87
N ASN A 331 -25.89 -6.20 7.77
CA ASN A 331 -26.13 -6.21 9.22
C ASN A 331 -25.21 -5.23 9.96
N TYR A 332 -25.57 -3.96 9.97
CA TYR A 332 -24.81 -2.93 10.66
C TYR A 332 -25.69 -1.95 11.44
N GLU A 333 -25.08 -1.27 12.38
CA GLU A 333 -25.61 -0.09 13.07
C GLU A 333 -24.54 1.01 13.11
N VAL A 334 -24.98 2.25 13.31
CA VAL A 334 -24.06 3.38 13.45
C VAL A 334 -24.29 4.07 14.79
N VAL A 335 -23.20 4.33 15.52
CA VAL A 335 -23.20 5.04 16.80
C VAL A 335 -22.32 6.28 16.63
N VAL A 336 -22.93 7.44 16.69
CA VAL A 336 -22.28 8.75 16.66
C VAL A 336 -22.10 9.26 18.07
N VAL A 337 -20.86 9.47 18.47
CA VAL A 337 -20.52 10.04 19.78
C VAL A 337 -20.07 11.49 19.56
N ASN A 338 -20.92 12.44 19.93
CA ASN A 338 -20.59 13.86 19.98
C ASN A 338 -19.88 14.17 21.30
N ASP A 339 -18.57 14.40 21.24
CA ASP A 339 -17.70 14.66 22.38
C ASP A 339 -17.68 16.16 22.75
N GLY A 340 -18.85 16.72 23.01
CA GLY A 340 -19.02 18.09 23.50
C GLY A 340 -18.68 19.16 22.45
N SER A 341 -19.10 18.96 21.20
CA SER A 341 -18.94 19.96 20.12
C SER A 341 -19.62 21.28 20.47
N LYS A 342 -19.04 22.35 19.98
CA LYS A 342 -19.54 23.74 20.18
C LYS A 342 -20.04 24.36 18.87
N ASP A 343 -19.98 23.63 17.78
CA ASP A 343 -20.47 23.99 16.46
C ASP A 343 -21.75 23.21 16.13
N ALA A 344 -22.23 23.27 14.91
CA ALA A 344 -23.44 22.60 14.45
C ALA A 344 -23.31 21.06 14.29
N THR A 345 -22.26 20.43 14.80
CA THR A 345 -22.06 18.98 14.69
C THR A 345 -23.24 18.17 15.23
N PRO A 346 -23.76 18.40 16.47
CA PRO A 346 -24.87 17.61 16.99
C PRO A 346 -26.17 17.81 16.24
N GLU A 347 -26.45 19.04 15.76
CA GLU A 347 -27.63 19.37 14.97
C GLU A 347 -27.61 18.64 13.61
N ILE A 348 -26.46 18.59 12.95
CA ILE A 348 -26.29 17.84 11.70
C ILE A 348 -26.48 16.36 11.95
N ALA A 349 -25.83 15.79 12.98
CA ALA A 349 -25.97 14.38 13.31
C ALA A 349 -27.41 13.99 13.64
N ALA A 350 -28.18 14.85 14.27
CA ALA A 350 -29.57 14.61 14.60
C ALA A 350 -30.50 14.52 13.37
N ARG A 351 -30.06 14.96 12.19
CA ARG A 351 -30.82 14.80 10.93
C ARG A 351 -30.84 13.36 10.42
N TYR A 352 -30.04 12.47 11.03
CA TYR A 352 -29.94 11.06 10.67
C TYR A 352 -30.52 10.18 11.77
N PRO A 353 -31.87 10.15 11.94
CA PRO A 353 -32.53 9.46 13.07
C PRO A 353 -32.33 7.94 13.09
N GLN A 354 -31.90 7.36 11.98
CA GLN A 354 -31.54 5.95 11.88
C GLN A 354 -30.22 5.62 12.59
N PHE A 355 -29.41 6.63 12.93
CA PHE A 355 -28.14 6.48 13.62
C PHE A 355 -28.30 6.87 15.10
N LYS A 356 -27.65 6.11 15.97
CA LYS A 356 -27.68 6.36 17.42
C LYS A 356 -26.75 7.53 17.77
N LEU A 357 -27.30 8.67 18.14
CA LEU A 357 -26.52 9.82 18.60
C LEU A 357 -26.39 9.82 20.13
N ILE A 358 -25.16 9.99 20.63
CA ILE A 358 -24.83 10.11 22.05
C ILE A 358 -24.03 11.40 22.21
N SER A 359 -24.55 12.35 22.99
CA SER A 359 -23.85 13.62 23.29
C SER A 359 -23.37 13.63 24.72
N VAL A 360 -22.08 13.92 24.91
CA VAL A 360 -21.40 13.98 26.23
C VAL A 360 -20.54 15.23 26.33
N PRO A 361 -20.16 15.65 27.54
CA PRO A 361 -19.11 16.63 27.73
C PRO A 361 -17.78 16.13 27.14
N ASN A 362 -16.95 17.07 26.63
CA ASN A 362 -15.68 16.69 26.02
C ASN A 362 -14.77 15.91 26.98
N GLY A 363 -14.48 14.67 26.65
CA GLY A 363 -13.61 13.75 27.36
C GLY A 363 -12.38 13.31 26.57
N GLY A 364 -12.29 13.71 25.32
CA GLY A 364 -11.23 13.35 24.38
C GLY A 364 -11.49 12.06 23.59
N LEU A 365 -10.70 11.87 22.52
CA LEU A 365 -10.92 10.84 21.49
C LEU A 365 -11.08 9.42 22.05
N SER A 366 -10.16 8.98 22.94
CA SER A 366 -10.21 7.64 23.52
C SER A 366 -11.44 7.42 24.40
N ALA A 367 -11.86 8.44 25.16
CA ALA A 367 -13.07 8.36 25.98
C ALA A 367 -14.32 8.25 25.11
N ALA A 368 -14.40 9.02 24.03
CA ALA A 368 -15.48 8.96 23.04
C ALA A 368 -15.52 7.57 22.35
N ARG A 369 -14.38 7.03 21.90
CA ARG A 369 -14.27 5.67 21.32
C ARG A 369 -14.73 4.60 22.30
N ASN A 370 -14.35 4.73 23.58
CA ASN A 370 -14.80 3.81 24.64
C ASN A 370 -16.30 3.88 24.91
N LEU A 371 -16.88 5.06 24.88
CA LEU A 371 -18.33 5.21 25.01
C LEU A 371 -19.05 4.57 23.82
N GLY A 372 -18.53 4.80 22.61
CA GLY A 372 -19.11 4.28 21.36
C GLY A 372 -19.18 2.75 21.35
N TRP A 373 -18.07 2.05 21.57
CA TRP A 373 -18.10 0.59 21.51
C TRP A 373 -18.90 -0.06 22.66
N ARG A 374 -18.96 0.56 23.84
CA ARG A 374 -19.81 0.07 24.94
C ARG A 374 -21.30 0.24 24.63
N ALA A 375 -21.65 1.29 23.91
CA ALA A 375 -23.04 1.57 23.50
C ALA A 375 -23.48 0.78 22.24
N ALA A 376 -22.53 0.16 21.56
CA ALA A 376 -22.69 -0.64 20.36
C ALA A 376 -23.12 -2.09 20.71
N THR A 377 -23.69 -2.83 19.75
CA THR A 377 -24.18 -4.21 19.95
C THR A 377 -23.54 -5.24 18.98
N GLY A 378 -22.76 -4.75 18.01
CA GLY A 378 -22.11 -5.61 17.00
C GLY A 378 -21.00 -6.49 17.56
N GLU A 379 -20.72 -7.59 16.88
CA GLU A 379 -19.60 -8.49 17.17
C GLU A 379 -18.26 -7.88 16.75
N ILE A 380 -18.31 -7.03 15.71
CA ILE A 380 -17.18 -6.25 15.21
C ILE A 380 -17.50 -4.78 15.44
N ILE A 381 -16.54 -4.06 15.99
CA ILE A 381 -16.61 -2.61 16.18
C ILE A 381 -15.69 -1.96 15.17
N ALA A 382 -16.27 -1.28 14.20
CA ALA A 382 -15.55 -0.50 13.19
C ALA A 382 -15.51 0.96 13.58
N TYR A 383 -14.37 1.61 13.38
CA TYR A 383 -14.18 3.04 13.62
C TYR A 383 -13.85 3.75 12.31
N THR A 384 -14.45 4.90 12.15
CA THR A 384 -14.09 5.88 11.14
C THR A 384 -14.23 7.28 11.75
N ASP A 385 -13.43 8.23 11.30
CA ASP A 385 -13.45 9.57 11.84
C ASP A 385 -14.57 10.41 11.20
N ALA A 386 -15.02 11.47 11.88
CA ALA A 386 -16.08 12.35 11.38
C ALA A 386 -15.68 13.19 10.16
N ASP A 387 -14.41 13.15 9.77
CA ASP A 387 -13.83 13.77 8.58
C ASP A 387 -13.44 12.74 7.50
N THR A 388 -14.19 11.63 7.43
CA THR A 388 -14.02 10.60 6.38
C THR A 388 -15.29 10.39 5.57
N ARG A 389 -15.16 9.90 4.35
CA ARG A 389 -16.21 9.24 3.56
C ARG A 389 -15.86 7.78 3.41
N VAL A 390 -16.82 6.88 3.58
CA VAL A 390 -16.61 5.46 3.40
C VAL A 390 -17.08 4.99 2.03
N ASP A 391 -16.38 4.00 1.46
CA ASP A 391 -16.83 3.34 0.25
C ASP A 391 -18.09 2.49 0.52
N ALA A 392 -18.98 2.35 -0.46
CA ALA A 392 -20.21 1.59 -0.30
C ALA A 392 -19.99 0.11 0.08
N ASP A 393 -18.87 -0.49 -0.33
CA ASP A 393 -18.50 -1.87 0.00
C ASP A 393 -17.46 -1.93 1.14
N TRP A 394 -17.17 -0.82 1.81
CA TRP A 394 -16.16 -0.69 2.86
C TRP A 394 -16.24 -1.77 3.93
N LEU A 395 -17.41 -1.94 4.55
CA LEU A 395 -17.60 -2.95 5.60
C LEU A 395 -17.43 -4.37 5.08
N SER A 396 -17.89 -4.64 3.85
CA SER A 396 -17.74 -5.97 3.26
C SER A 396 -16.25 -6.33 3.11
N TYR A 397 -15.43 -5.40 2.64
CA TYR A 397 -13.98 -5.61 2.55
C TYR A 397 -13.29 -5.63 3.92
N LEU A 398 -13.73 -4.80 4.86
CA LEU A 398 -13.13 -4.72 6.19
C LEU A 398 -13.37 -5.99 7.01
N VAL A 399 -14.51 -6.65 6.79
CA VAL A 399 -14.91 -7.86 7.53
C VAL A 399 -14.25 -9.13 6.97
N GLN A 400 -13.87 -9.17 5.69
CA GLN A 400 -13.30 -10.38 5.07
C GLN A 400 -12.14 -11.00 5.87
N PRO A 401 -11.11 -10.26 6.32
CA PRO A 401 -10.04 -10.87 7.11
C PRO A 401 -10.50 -11.48 8.43
N PHE A 402 -11.58 -10.96 9.05
CA PHE A 402 -12.17 -11.59 10.24
C PHE A 402 -12.86 -12.93 9.96
N LEU A 403 -13.37 -13.11 8.74
CA LEU A 403 -13.98 -14.38 8.31
C LEU A 403 -12.93 -15.40 7.89
N ASP A 404 -11.84 -14.94 7.29
CA ASP A 404 -10.82 -15.81 6.69
C ASP A 404 -9.66 -16.15 7.65
N THR A 405 -9.51 -15.40 8.75
CA THR A 405 -8.38 -15.53 9.69
C THR A 405 -8.81 -15.29 11.14
N ASP A 406 -7.89 -15.56 12.07
CA ASP A 406 -8.07 -15.26 13.51
C ASP A 406 -7.68 -13.82 13.87
N ALA A 407 -7.61 -12.91 12.90
CA ALA A 407 -7.30 -11.51 13.17
C ALA A 407 -8.30 -10.91 14.17
N VAL A 408 -7.78 -10.19 15.17
CA VAL A 408 -8.61 -9.51 16.19
C VAL A 408 -8.88 -8.06 15.86
N GLY A 409 -8.12 -7.48 14.94
CA GLY A 409 -8.32 -6.15 14.39
C GLY A 409 -7.98 -6.14 12.93
N VAL A 410 -8.63 -5.30 12.14
CA VAL A 410 -8.42 -5.14 10.70
C VAL A 410 -8.46 -3.66 10.36
N GLY A 411 -7.54 -3.22 9.52
CA GLY A 411 -7.55 -1.87 8.97
C GLY A 411 -7.58 -1.86 7.45
N GLY A 412 -7.80 -0.69 6.90
CA GLY A 412 -7.78 -0.44 5.47
C GLY A 412 -7.06 0.86 5.10
N PRO A 413 -6.88 1.12 3.80
CA PRO A 413 -6.27 2.35 3.33
C PRO A 413 -7.18 3.56 3.54
N ASN A 414 -6.55 4.73 3.63
CA ASN A 414 -7.22 6.01 3.55
C ASN A 414 -6.59 6.85 2.45
N VAL A 415 -7.41 7.54 1.68
CA VAL A 415 -6.97 8.39 0.58
C VAL A 415 -7.56 9.78 0.71
N VAL A 416 -6.89 10.78 0.17
CA VAL A 416 -7.41 12.15 0.16
C VAL A 416 -8.48 12.28 -0.93
N PRO A 417 -9.65 12.89 -0.64
CA PRO A 417 -10.65 13.20 -1.66
C PRO A 417 -10.07 14.14 -2.73
N GLU A 418 -10.43 13.92 -4.00
CA GLU A 418 -9.94 14.77 -5.09
C GLU A 418 -10.49 16.22 -5.01
N ASP A 419 -11.65 16.37 -4.42
CA ASP A 419 -12.38 17.64 -4.20
C ASP A 419 -11.86 18.46 -3.00
N ASP A 420 -10.92 17.93 -2.23
CA ASP A 420 -10.29 18.67 -1.13
C ASP A 420 -9.53 19.90 -1.62
N VAL A 421 -9.54 20.95 -0.81
CA VAL A 421 -8.80 22.17 -1.07
C VAL A 421 -7.31 21.91 -1.24
N TRP A 422 -6.64 22.73 -2.06
CA TRP A 422 -5.24 22.50 -2.44
C TRP A 422 -4.26 22.35 -1.26
N ILE A 423 -4.52 23.04 -0.12
CA ILE A 423 -3.68 22.90 1.09
C ILE A 423 -3.86 21.52 1.69
N ALA A 424 -5.09 21.02 1.80
CA ALA A 424 -5.37 19.67 2.29
C ALA A 424 -4.70 18.60 1.39
N GLN A 425 -4.74 18.80 0.08
CA GLN A 425 -4.02 17.99 -0.89
C GLN A 425 -2.49 18.04 -0.69
N CYS A 426 -1.92 19.20 -0.31
CA CYS A 426 -0.50 19.30 0.05
C CYS A 426 -0.20 18.57 1.37
N VAL A 427 -1.09 18.68 2.37
CA VAL A 427 -0.97 17.97 3.65
C VAL A 427 -0.97 16.47 3.45
N ALA A 428 -1.88 15.96 2.63
CA ALA A 428 -1.95 14.52 2.29
C ALA A 428 -0.66 13.98 1.66
N ARG A 429 0.09 14.86 0.99
CA ARG A 429 1.37 14.54 0.32
C ARG A 429 2.60 14.89 1.15
N SER A 430 2.40 15.27 2.39
CA SER A 430 3.42 15.67 3.35
C SER A 430 3.54 14.64 4.47
N PRO A 431 4.63 14.57 5.23
CA PRO A 431 4.80 13.57 6.26
C PRO A 431 3.83 13.78 7.44
N GLY A 432 3.50 12.69 8.13
CA GLY A 432 2.68 12.69 9.34
C GLY A 432 1.17 12.55 9.11
N GLY A 433 0.75 12.04 7.96
CA GLY A 433 -0.61 11.53 7.75
C GLY A 433 -0.84 10.18 8.43
N PRO A 434 -2.11 9.74 8.58
CA PRO A 434 -2.44 8.42 9.10
C PRO A 434 -1.93 7.34 8.13
N THR A 435 -1.01 6.49 8.59
CA THR A 435 -0.34 5.50 7.76
C THR A 435 -0.36 4.14 8.44
N HIS A 436 -0.80 3.11 7.73
CA HIS A 436 -0.69 1.74 8.19
C HIS A 436 0.75 1.23 8.08
N VAL A 437 1.11 0.28 8.93
CA VAL A 437 2.40 -0.41 8.90
C VAL A 437 2.13 -1.90 8.78
N LEU A 438 2.69 -2.53 7.74
CA LEU A 438 2.44 -3.94 7.43
C LEU A 438 3.66 -4.80 7.73
N LEU A 439 3.44 -5.92 8.40
CA LEU A 439 4.45 -6.98 8.60
C LEU A 439 4.63 -7.81 7.32
N ASN A 440 3.53 -8.09 6.65
CA ASN A 440 3.47 -8.67 5.32
C ASN A 440 2.27 -8.07 4.55
N ASP A 441 1.91 -8.63 3.40
CA ASP A 441 0.87 -8.04 2.55
C ASP A 441 -0.55 -8.10 3.14
N THR A 442 -0.78 -8.87 4.20
CA THR A 442 -2.10 -9.06 4.83
C THR A 442 -2.11 -8.83 6.35
N VAL A 443 -0.95 -8.80 6.99
CA VAL A 443 -0.80 -8.63 8.44
C VAL A 443 -0.23 -7.27 8.76
N ALA A 444 -0.94 -6.52 9.61
CA ALA A 444 -0.54 -5.19 10.03
C ALA A 444 0.20 -5.20 11.38
N GLU A 445 1.15 -4.31 11.54
CA GLU A 445 1.69 -3.90 12.84
C GLU A 445 0.91 -2.72 13.40
N HIS A 446 0.41 -1.85 12.52
CA HIS A 446 -0.40 -0.70 12.89
C HIS A 446 -1.49 -0.44 11.85
N ILE A 447 -2.67 -0.14 12.32
CA ILE A 447 -3.83 0.29 11.54
C ILE A 447 -4.28 1.67 12.03
N PRO A 448 -4.47 2.64 11.11
CA PRO A 448 -4.78 4.02 11.50
C PRO A 448 -6.22 4.17 12.01
N GLY A 449 -6.41 5.06 12.98
CA GLY A 449 -7.67 5.29 13.68
C GLY A 449 -8.86 5.69 12.81
N CYS A 450 -8.61 6.26 11.64
CA CYS A 450 -9.65 6.69 10.70
C CYS A 450 -10.25 5.52 9.89
N ASN A 451 -9.63 4.33 9.93
CA ASN A 451 -10.09 3.13 9.20
C ASN A 451 -9.61 1.86 9.91
N MET A 452 -10.28 1.48 10.97
CA MET A 452 -9.94 0.32 11.78
C MET A 452 -11.19 -0.39 12.30
N ALA A 453 -11.10 -1.69 12.53
CA ALA A 453 -12.13 -2.47 13.18
C ALA A 453 -11.51 -3.50 14.12
N PHE A 454 -12.25 -3.90 15.15
CA PHE A 454 -11.82 -4.88 16.13
C PHE A 454 -12.95 -5.83 16.50
N ARG A 455 -12.59 -7.07 16.84
CA ARG A 455 -13.54 -7.96 17.53
C ARG A 455 -13.91 -7.36 18.89
N ARG A 456 -15.19 -7.30 19.21
CA ARG A 456 -15.66 -6.73 20.48
C ARG A 456 -14.95 -7.37 21.68
N TRP A 457 -14.90 -8.69 21.74
CA TRP A 457 -14.28 -9.39 22.86
C TRP A 457 -12.79 -9.03 23.05
N ALA A 458 -12.07 -8.73 21.96
CA ALA A 458 -10.67 -8.34 22.05
C ALA A 458 -10.50 -6.93 22.63
N LEU A 459 -11.42 -6.01 22.32
CA LEU A 459 -11.46 -4.69 22.97
C LEU A 459 -11.82 -4.83 24.47
N GLU A 460 -12.77 -5.68 24.80
CA GLU A 460 -13.16 -5.95 26.19
C GLU A 460 -11.97 -6.48 26.99
N GLU A 461 -11.24 -7.45 26.47
CA GLU A 461 -10.10 -8.09 27.12
C GLU A 461 -8.94 -7.12 27.42
N ILE A 462 -8.71 -6.14 26.54
CA ILE A 462 -7.67 -5.12 26.78
C ILE A 462 -8.21 -3.88 27.51
N GLY A 463 -9.50 -3.83 27.84
CA GLY A 463 -10.15 -2.68 28.53
C GLY A 463 -10.44 -1.49 27.60
N GLY A 464 -10.41 -1.67 26.28
CA GLY A 464 -10.65 -0.62 25.28
C GLY A 464 -9.48 0.32 25.10
N PHE A 465 -9.76 1.57 24.72
CA PHE A 465 -8.78 2.62 24.50
C PHE A 465 -8.35 3.28 25.82
N ASP A 466 -7.08 3.67 25.93
CA ASP A 466 -6.59 4.36 27.11
C ASP A 466 -6.98 5.84 27.08
N PRO A 467 -7.76 6.36 28.06
CA PRO A 467 -8.21 7.74 28.10
C PRO A 467 -7.10 8.80 28.16
N THR A 468 -5.87 8.41 28.47
CA THR A 468 -4.71 9.30 28.45
C THR A 468 -4.45 9.87 27.06
N TYR A 469 -4.76 9.12 26.01
CA TYR A 469 -4.63 9.57 24.61
C TYR A 469 -5.86 10.41 24.21
N THR A 470 -5.84 11.68 24.45
CA THR A 470 -6.98 12.57 24.17
C THR A 470 -7.05 13.04 22.71
N LYS A 471 -5.94 12.95 21.95
CA LYS A 471 -5.83 13.52 20.60
C LYS A 471 -5.28 12.57 19.55
N ALA A 472 -4.30 11.76 19.89
CA ALA A 472 -3.62 10.85 18.97
C ALA A 472 -2.78 9.82 19.72
N GLY A 473 -2.43 8.72 19.05
CA GLY A 473 -1.60 7.64 19.58
C GLY A 473 -2.37 6.50 20.22
N ASP A 474 -3.67 6.64 20.38
CA ASP A 474 -4.58 5.63 20.90
C ASP A 474 -4.74 4.42 19.97
N ASP A 475 -4.72 4.66 18.68
CA ASP A 475 -4.72 3.62 17.63
C ASP A 475 -3.42 2.79 17.67
N VAL A 476 -2.28 3.43 17.85
CA VAL A 476 -0.99 2.73 18.01
C VAL A 476 -0.98 1.94 19.33
N ASP A 477 -1.43 2.54 20.42
CA ASP A 477 -1.49 1.91 21.73
C ASP A 477 -2.36 0.64 21.72
N VAL A 478 -3.57 0.73 21.16
CA VAL A 478 -4.48 -0.43 21.01
C VAL A 478 -3.83 -1.54 20.19
N CYS A 479 -3.24 -1.20 19.03
CA CYS A 479 -2.57 -2.17 18.18
C CYS A 479 -1.45 -2.92 18.93
N TRP A 480 -0.60 -2.19 19.66
CA TRP A 480 0.50 -2.81 20.38
C TRP A 480 0.04 -3.61 21.61
N ARG A 481 -1.04 -3.19 22.30
CA ARG A 481 -1.62 -3.98 23.40
C ARG A 481 -2.24 -5.28 22.92
N LEU A 482 -2.93 -5.28 21.79
CA LEU A 482 -3.45 -6.50 21.16
C LEU A 482 -2.31 -7.45 20.76
N GLN A 483 -1.27 -6.92 20.12
CA GLN A 483 -0.09 -7.72 19.73
C GLN A 483 0.69 -8.25 20.95
N ALA A 484 0.72 -7.52 22.05
CA ALA A 484 1.35 -7.99 23.28
C ALA A 484 0.63 -9.22 23.89
N ARG A 485 -0.65 -9.47 23.51
CA ARG A 485 -1.39 -10.70 23.83
C ARG A 485 -1.10 -11.85 22.85
N GLY A 486 -0.23 -11.64 21.85
CA GLY A 486 0.07 -12.61 20.80
C GLY A 486 -0.95 -12.64 19.66
N TRP A 487 -1.88 -11.69 19.61
CA TRP A 487 -2.92 -11.63 18.59
C TRP A 487 -2.44 -10.86 17.35
N GLN A 488 -3.02 -11.21 16.20
CA GLN A 488 -2.67 -10.61 14.93
C GLN A 488 -3.68 -9.54 14.49
N LEU A 489 -3.16 -8.54 13.79
CA LEU A 489 -3.94 -7.53 13.10
C LEU A 489 -3.90 -7.82 11.61
N GLY A 490 -5.06 -7.79 10.96
CA GLY A 490 -5.19 -7.93 9.52
C GLY A 490 -5.16 -6.57 8.81
N PHE A 491 -4.97 -6.63 7.50
CA PHE A 491 -5.09 -5.48 6.62
C PHE A 491 -5.90 -5.85 5.38
N SER A 492 -6.92 -5.05 5.09
CA SER A 492 -7.75 -5.18 3.90
C SER A 492 -7.46 -4.02 2.94
N PRO A 493 -6.69 -4.23 1.87
CA PRO A 493 -6.29 -3.17 0.96
C PRO A 493 -7.44 -2.48 0.22
N SER A 494 -8.61 -3.08 0.21
CA SER A 494 -9.80 -2.61 -0.52
C SER A 494 -10.90 -2.04 0.37
N ALA A 495 -10.71 -2.11 1.70
CA ALA A 495 -11.58 -1.43 2.66
C ALA A 495 -11.27 0.07 2.68
N LEU A 496 -11.73 0.78 1.64
CA LEU A 496 -11.34 2.15 1.34
C LEU A 496 -12.16 3.17 2.13
N VAL A 497 -11.47 4.18 2.67
CA VAL A 497 -12.09 5.43 3.12
C VAL A 497 -11.39 6.63 2.46
N TRP A 498 -12.15 7.68 2.14
CA TRP A 498 -11.60 8.98 1.81
C TRP A 498 -11.52 9.80 3.09
N HIS A 499 -10.36 10.38 3.38
CA HIS A 499 -10.10 11.12 4.61
C HIS A 499 -9.72 12.56 4.29
N HIS A 500 -10.53 13.51 4.74
CA HIS A 500 -10.27 14.94 4.60
C HIS A 500 -9.08 15.38 5.44
N HIS A 501 -8.07 15.93 4.78
CA HIS A 501 -6.89 16.42 5.45
C HIS A 501 -7.07 17.87 5.93
N ARG A 502 -6.15 18.33 6.77
CA ARG A 502 -6.21 19.69 7.34
C ARG A 502 -6.10 20.72 6.21
N ASP A 503 -7.01 21.68 6.21
CA ASP A 503 -7.20 22.71 5.18
C ASP A 503 -6.25 23.89 5.30
N SER A 504 -5.47 23.97 6.37
CA SER A 504 -4.56 25.07 6.66
C SER A 504 -3.25 24.61 7.31
N VAL A 505 -2.17 25.34 7.05
CA VAL A 505 -0.84 25.10 7.66
C VAL A 505 -0.93 25.17 9.20
N LYS A 506 -1.78 26.05 9.74
CA LYS A 506 -1.99 26.18 11.19
C LYS A 506 -2.67 24.93 11.78
N ALA A 507 -3.65 24.36 11.08
CA ALA A 507 -4.32 23.14 11.50
C ALA A 507 -3.37 21.94 11.40
N TYR A 508 -2.59 21.84 10.32
CA TYR A 508 -1.54 20.84 10.17
C TYR A 508 -0.50 20.92 11.30
N TRP A 509 0.01 22.11 11.61
CA TRP A 509 0.94 22.30 12.71
C TRP A 509 0.36 21.80 14.04
N ARG A 510 -0.89 22.18 14.37
CA ARG A 510 -1.57 21.73 15.59
C ARG A 510 -1.72 20.21 15.65
N GLN A 511 -2.08 19.59 14.53
CA GLN A 511 -2.16 18.13 14.41
C GLN A 511 -0.80 17.48 14.68
N GLN A 512 0.28 17.96 14.06
CA GLN A 512 1.62 17.41 14.25
C GLN A 512 2.13 17.60 15.70
N VAL A 513 1.78 18.69 16.37
CA VAL A 513 2.03 18.87 17.81
C VAL A 513 1.27 17.82 18.63
N GLY A 514 -0.01 17.55 18.33
CA GLY A 514 -0.79 16.51 18.99
C GLY A 514 -0.18 15.12 18.81
N TYR A 515 0.31 14.81 17.62
CA TYR A 515 1.01 13.55 17.35
C TYR A 515 2.32 13.43 18.13
N GLY A 516 3.10 14.51 18.26
CA GLY A 516 4.29 14.52 19.10
C GLY A 516 3.99 14.31 20.58
N GLU A 517 2.89 14.86 21.07
CA GLU A 517 2.39 14.65 22.45
C GLU A 517 2.03 13.16 22.65
N GLY A 518 1.26 12.57 21.74
CA GLY A 518 0.93 11.14 21.75
C GLY A 518 2.15 10.23 21.68
N GLU A 519 3.16 10.56 20.85
CA GLU A 519 4.42 9.81 20.77
C GLU A 519 5.17 9.76 22.10
N SER A 520 5.17 10.84 22.89
CA SER A 520 5.82 10.85 24.21
C SER A 520 5.12 9.92 25.19
N PHE A 521 3.78 9.81 25.13
CA PHE A 521 3.01 8.87 25.95
C PHE A 521 3.27 7.43 25.51
N LEU A 522 3.29 7.17 24.19
CA LEU A 522 3.64 5.87 23.64
C LEU A 522 5.05 5.43 24.03
N GLU A 523 6.04 6.33 23.95
CA GLU A 523 7.41 6.03 24.37
C GLU A 523 7.49 5.66 25.84
N HIS A 524 6.73 6.35 26.68
CA HIS A 524 6.71 6.08 28.11
C HIS A 524 6.08 4.72 28.40
N ARG A 525 5.00 4.37 27.70
CA ARG A 525 4.27 3.12 27.92
C ARG A 525 4.92 1.92 27.24
N HIS A 526 5.37 2.06 26.00
CA HIS A 526 5.89 1.00 25.13
C HIS A 526 7.39 1.20 24.86
N GLN A 527 8.20 1.27 25.91
CA GLN A 527 9.64 1.56 25.78
C GLN A 527 10.40 0.60 24.88
N ASP A 528 9.92 -0.65 24.75
CA ASP A 528 10.46 -1.67 23.86
C ASP A 528 10.27 -1.35 22.36
N LYS A 529 9.26 -0.55 22.04
CA LYS A 529 8.93 -0.12 20.67
C LYS A 529 9.72 1.12 20.22
N PHE A 530 10.55 1.68 21.11
CA PHE A 530 11.36 2.87 20.80
C PHE A 530 12.85 2.56 20.89
N ASN A 531 13.63 3.31 20.12
CA ASN A 531 15.08 3.28 20.26
C ASN A 531 15.52 4.22 21.40
N GLU A 532 16.85 4.26 21.66
CA GLU A 532 17.44 5.10 22.70
C GLU A 532 17.28 6.61 22.46
N ARG A 533 16.89 7.00 21.24
CA ARG A 533 16.64 8.40 20.84
C ARG A 533 15.16 8.75 20.83
N GLY A 534 14.31 7.86 21.36
CA GLY A 534 12.87 8.04 21.36
C GLY A 534 12.22 7.96 19.97
N GLN A 535 12.85 7.30 19.00
CA GLN A 535 12.26 7.08 17.70
C GLN A 535 11.55 5.71 17.68
N THR A 536 10.34 5.68 17.16
CA THR A 536 9.57 4.44 17.00
C THR A 536 10.29 3.48 16.08
N ARG A 537 10.33 2.23 16.49
CA ARG A 537 10.87 1.12 15.69
C ARG A 537 9.73 0.27 15.19
N TRP A 538 9.32 0.51 13.98
CA TRP A 538 8.41 -0.38 13.28
C TRP A 538 9.15 -1.62 12.80
N GLN A 539 8.52 -2.79 12.92
CA GLN A 539 9.02 -4.05 12.35
C GLN A 539 8.54 -4.19 10.91
N GLY A 540 7.35 -3.70 10.65
CA GLY A 540 6.69 -3.76 9.37
C GLY A 540 7.20 -2.74 8.35
N ARG A 541 6.72 -2.90 7.13
CA ARG A 541 6.98 -2.01 5.99
C ARG A 541 5.90 -0.94 5.93
N ILE A 542 6.33 0.27 5.57
CA ILE A 542 5.42 1.35 5.24
C ILE A 542 5.30 1.38 3.72
N TYR A 543 4.19 0.92 3.20
CA TYR A 543 3.83 1.10 1.80
C TYR A 543 3.39 2.54 1.62
N SER A 544 4.31 3.40 1.20
CA SER A 544 4.03 4.81 1.00
C SER A 544 4.64 5.30 -0.29
N HIS A 545 3.86 6.08 -1.02
CA HIS A 545 4.35 6.83 -2.18
C HIS A 545 5.09 8.12 -1.76
N LEU A 546 5.16 8.41 -0.47
CA LEU A 546 5.88 9.58 0.02
C LEU A 546 7.39 9.36 -0.11
N PRO A 547 8.11 10.29 -0.76
CA PRO A 547 9.55 10.17 -0.97
C PRO A 547 10.37 10.04 0.31
N ALA A 548 9.86 10.58 1.43
CA ALA A 548 10.49 10.50 2.75
C ALA A 548 10.75 9.06 3.23
N TYR A 549 10.03 8.09 2.72
CA TYR A 549 10.19 6.67 3.04
C TYR A 549 10.97 5.88 1.99
N ARG A 550 11.38 6.53 0.89
CA ARG A 550 12.21 5.89 -0.14
C ARG A 550 13.69 6.04 0.21
N SER A 551 14.44 4.96 0.05
CA SER A 551 15.91 4.99 0.19
C SER A 551 16.56 5.79 -0.94
N LEU A 552 17.66 6.52 -0.63
CA LEU A 552 18.52 7.11 -1.67
C LEU A 552 19.34 6.07 -2.43
N PHE A 553 19.54 4.90 -1.85
CA PHE A 553 20.23 3.80 -2.55
C PHE A 553 19.26 3.09 -3.47
N LYS A 554 19.76 2.74 -4.66
CA LYS A 554 18.98 1.99 -5.63
C LYS A 554 18.55 0.67 -5.05
N SER A 555 17.28 0.31 -5.26
CA SER A 555 16.81 -1.04 -4.98
C SER A 555 17.61 -2.02 -5.83
N VAL A 556 18.11 -3.09 -5.24
CA VAL A 556 18.71 -4.18 -5.97
C VAL A 556 17.64 -5.23 -6.22
N ILE A 557 17.42 -5.57 -7.49
CA ILE A 557 16.42 -6.54 -7.91
C ILE A 557 17.12 -7.83 -8.26
N TYR A 558 16.76 -8.89 -7.57
CA TYR A 558 17.27 -10.23 -7.87
C TYR A 558 16.29 -10.97 -8.77
N HIS A 559 16.73 -11.31 -9.97
CA HIS A 559 15.94 -11.97 -11.00
C HIS A 559 16.11 -13.48 -11.06
N GLY A 560 16.80 -14.09 -10.10
CA GLY A 560 17.28 -15.45 -10.20
C GLY A 560 18.53 -15.56 -11.08
N LEU A 561 19.13 -16.76 -11.15
CA LEU A 561 20.41 -17.00 -11.83
C LEU A 561 20.43 -16.57 -13.30
N TRP A 562 19.29 -16.67 -13.99
CA TRP A 562 19.20 -16.38 -15.42
C TRP A 562 18.30 -15.16 -15.75
N GLY A 563 17.92 -14.38 -14.75
CA GLY A 563 17.09 -13.21 -14.95
C GLY A 563 15.63 -13.50 -15.35
N ALA A 564 15.16 -14.70 -15.07
CA ALA A 564 13.84 -15.18 -15.44
C ALA A 564 13.01 -15.67 -14.23
N SER A 565 13.29 -15.16 -13.04
CA SER A 565 12.50 -15.50 -11.85
C SER A 565 11.06 -14.97 -12.00
N ALA A 566 10.08 -15.84 -11.78
CA ALA A 566 8.67 -15.47 -11.83
C ALA A 566 8.28 -14.44 -10.75
N PHE A 567 9.00 -14.46 -9.63
CA PHE A 567 8.81 -13.54 -8.49
C PHE A 567 10.16 -12.95 -8.09
N PRO A 568 10.58 -11.86 -8.75
CA PRO A 568 11.85 -11.24 -8.42
C PRO A 568 11.81 -10.67 -6.99
N SER A 569 12.87 -10.92 -6.25
CA SER A 569 13.03 -10.34 -4.92
C SER A 569 13.60 -8.95 -5.04
N VAL A 570 12.87 -7.96 -4.54
CA VAL A 570 13.33 -6.57 -4.49
C VAL A 570 14.05 -6.34 -3.16
N TYR A 571 15.33 -6.09 -3.25
CA TYR A 571 16.13 -5.66 -2.11
C TYR A 571 16.05 -4.14 -2.00
N GLN A 572 15.15 -3.64 -1.18
CA GLN A 572 15.16 -2.23 -0.81
C GLN A 572 16.11 -2.06 0.37
N GLY A 573 17.12 -1.25 0.20
CA GLY A 573 17.86 -0.73 1.35
C GLY A 573 16.87 -0.07 2.32
N GLY A 574 16.98 -0.37 3.61
CA GLY A 574 16.16 0.32 4.63
C GLY A 574 16.32 1.83 4.49
N VAL A 575 15.38 2.59 5.05
CA VAL A 575 15.47 4.07 5.07
C VAL A 575 16.85 4.44 5.57
N ASP A 576 17.65 5.02 4.68
CA ASP A 576 19.03 5.34 5.01
C ASP A 576 19.04 6.47 6.05
N ARG A 577 19.72 6.22 7.16
CA ARG A 577 19.85 7.19 8.25
C ARG A 577 20.45 8.52 7.79
N TRP A 578 21.28 8.46 6.74
CA TRP A 578 21.95 9.64 6.19
C TRP A 578 21.02 10.56 5.41
N THR A 579 20.00 10.00 4.76
CA THR A 579 19.04 10.79 3.98
C THR A 579 18.08 11.59 4.83
N CYS A 580 17.77 11.09 6.04
CA CYS A 580 16.90 11.80 6.98
C CYS A 580 17.68 12.75 7.90
N LEU A 581 19.02 12.68 7.89
CA LEU A 581 19.89 13.44 8.79
C LEU A 581 19.57 14.95 8.80
N PRO A 582 19.39 15.65 7.65
CA PRO A 582 19.11 17.08 7.66
C PRO A 582 17.77 17.48 8.29
N GLN A 583 16.85 16.53 8.49
CA GLN A 583 15.56 16.76 9.14
C GLN A 583 15.53 16.30 10.61
N MET A 584 16.59 15.66 11.08
CA MET A 584 16.69 15.21 12.47
C MET A 584 16.90 16.38 13.43
N VAL A 585 16.38 16.22 14.64
CA VAL A 585 16.47 17.24 15.72
C VAL A 585 17.94 17.56 16.04
N GLU A 586 18.80 16.53 16.06
CA GLU A 586 20.24 16.69 16.32
C GLU A 586 20.92 17.58 15.27
N TRP A 587 20.58 17.41 13.99
CA TRP A 587 21.09 18.26 12.91
C TRP A 587 20.62 19.69 13.06
N GLN A 588 19.34 19.88 13.39
CA GLN A 588 18.79 21.22 13.61
C GLN A 588 19.42 21.90 14.82
N ALA A 589 19.65 21.16 15.91
CA ALA A 589 20.35 21.65 17.09
C ALA A 589 21.79 22.06 16.75
N LEU A 590 22.52 21.24 15.96
CA LEU A 590 23.86 21.60 15.49
C LEU A 590 23.84 22.83 14.58
N THR A 591 22.82 22.96 13.74
CA THR A 591 22.64 24.15 12.89
C THR A 591 22.42 25.39 13.74
N MET A 592 21.59 25.30 14.79
CA MET A 592 21.39 26.42 15.73
C MET A 592 22.69 26.76 16.50
N LEU A 593 23.41 25.75 16.97
CA LEU A 593 24.71 25.97 17.63
C LEU A 593 25.73 26.62 16.69
N ALA A 594 25.72 26.25 15.40
CA ALA A 594 26.58 26.89 14.41
C ALA A 594 26.17 28.36 14.17
N PHE A 595 24.87 28.67 14.18
CA PHE A 595 24.42 30.08 14.16
C PHE A 595 24.88 30.88 15.39
N ILE A 596 24.78 30.30 16.58
CA ILE A 596 25.29 30.92 17.81
C ILE A 596 26.82 31.09 17.74
N GLY A 597 27.52 30.08 17.22
CA GLY A 597 28.97 30.12 17.03
C GLY A 597 29.44 31.22 16.07
N ALA A 598 28.54 31.76 15.24
CA ALA A 598 28.82 32.89 14.36
C ALA A 598 29.22 34.18 15.11
N ILE A 599 28.87 34.25 16.39
CA ILE A 599 29.30 35.34 17.29
C ILE A 599 30.84 35.30 17.48
N PHE A 600 31.42 34.11 17.39
CA PHE A 600 32.85 33.90 17.64
C PHE A 600 33.66 33.78 16.34
N THR A 601 33.06 33.26 15.26
CA THR A 601 33.75 33.08 13.99
C THR A 601 32.81 33.11 12.80
N PRO A 602 33.15 33.82 11.71
CA PRO A 602 32.32 33.86 10.50
C PRO A 602 32.21 32.49 9.81
N TRP A 603 33.17 31.59 10.01
CA TRP A 603 33.12 30.23 9.45
C TRP A 603 31.95 29.41 9.99
N SER A 604 31.54 29.65 11.25
CA SER A 604 30.36 29.05 11.84
C SER A 604 29.08 29.47 11.12
N LEU A 605 29.00 30.72 10.66
CA LEU A 605 27.89 31.21 9.85
C LEU A 605 27.83 30.51 8.49
N ALA A 606 28.97 30.33 7.84
CA ALA A 606 29.05 29.60 6.57
C ALA A 606 28.61 28.14 6.74
N MET A 607 29.06 27.49 7.80
CA MET A 607 28.66 26.12 8.15
C MET A 607 27.14 26.03 8.42
N ALA A 608 26.59 26.94 9.22
CA ALA A 608 25.15 27.02 9.48
C ALA A 608 24.35 27.20 8.19
N GLY A 609 24.84 28.06 7.29
CA GLY A 609 24.26 28.28 5.98
C GLY A 609 24.25 27.00 5.11
N LEU A 610 25.34 26.25 5.09
CA LEU A 610 25.43 24.98 4.35
C LEU A 610 24.49 23.92 4.95
N MET A 611 24.42 23.81 6.27
CA MET A 611 23.52 22.88 6.95
C MET A 611 22.06 23.23 6.70
N MET A 612 21.71 24.51 6.71
CA MET A 612 20.36 24.98 6.38
C MET A 612 20.03 24.70 4.90
N ALA A 613 20.96 24.97 3.98
CA ALA A 613 20.80 24.67 2.57
C ALA A 613 20.59 23.16 2.33
N ALA A 614 21.32 22.30 3.04
CA ALA A 614 21.11 20.85 2.98
C ALA A 614 19.71 20.45 3.46
N THR A 615 19.19 21.09 4.53
CA THR A 615 17.83 20.85 5.03
C THR A 615 16.78 21.24 3.98
N PHE A 616 16.88 22.44 3.41
CA PHE A 616 15.93 22.89 2.37
C PHE A 616 16.05 22.06 1.08
N TRP A 617 17.27 21.71 0.69
CA TRP A 617 17.49 20.82 -0.43
C TRP A 617 16.79 19.48 -0.25
N GLN A 618 16.91 18.88 0.92
CA GLN A 618 16.24 17.62 1.24
C GLN A 618 14.71 17.78 1.19
N CYS A 619 14.15 18.84 1.78
CA CYS A 619 12.72 19.11 1.69
C CYS A 619 12.24 19.30 0.25
N TRP A 620 13.05 19.99 -0.57
CA TRP A 620 12.78 20.21 -1.99
C TRP A 620 12.82 18.91 -2.79
N VAL A 621 13.82 18.05 -2.55
CA VAL A 621 13.93 16.74 -3.21
C VAL A 621 12.69 15.91 -2.94
N HIS A 622 12.22 15.83 -1.69
CA HIS A 622 11.00 15.11 -1.34
C HIS A 622 9.77 15.70 -2.05
N ALA A 623 9.62 17.01 -2.04
CA ALA A 623 8.51 17.67 -2.72
C ALA A 623 8.56 17.48 -4.24
N ARG A 624 9.76 17.47 -4.84
CA ARG A 624 9.93 17.27 -6.28
C ARG A 624 9.56 15.85 -6.72
N GLN A 625 9.87 14.86 -5.90
CA GLN A 625 9.57 13.45 -6.18
C GLN A 625 8.08 13.10 -5.93
N THR A 626 7.37 13.92 -5.18
CA THR A 626 5.96 13.68 -4.86
C THR A 626 5.07 13.86 -6.10
N LYS A 627 4.16 12.91 -6.34
CA LYS A 627 3.15 12.99 -7.41
C LYS A 627 2.12 14.07 -7.06
N LEU A 628 1.98 15.07 -7.92
CA LEU A 628 0.95 16.10 -7.77
C LEU A 628 -0.42 15.58 -8.24
N PRO A 629 -1.54 16.13 -7.77
CA PRO A 629 -2.86 15.74 -8.24
C PRO A 629 -3.07 16.14 -9.70
N ALA A 630 -3.91 15.40 -10.40
CA ALA A 630 -4.25 15.69 -11.80
C ALA A 630 -4.96 17.05 -11.94
N ALA A 631 -5.90 17.33 -11.03
CA ALA A 631 -6.58 18.63 -10.96
C ALA A 631 -5.79 19.59 -10.06
N LYS A 632 -5.13 20.58 -10.64
CA LYS A 632 -4.26 21.52 -9.91
C LYS A 632 -4.94 22.84 -9.51
N ALA A 633 -6.24 22.97 -9.72
CA ALA A 633 -7.03 24.17 -9.40
C ALA A 633 -6.39 25.49 -9.88
N GLY A 634 -5.72 25.47 -11.06
CA GLY A 634 -5.04 26.66 -11.61
C GLY A 634 -3.75 27.07 -10.89
N ILE A 635 -3.27 26.27 -9.92
CA ILE A 635 -2.06 26.57 -9.15
C ILE A 635 -0.84 25.96 -9.85
N SER A 636 0.25 26.72 -9.97
CA SER A 636 1.47 26.25 -10.59
C SER A 636 2.15 25.12 -9.80
N ASP A 637 2.80 24.19 -10.50
CA ASP A 637 3.57 23.09 -9.91
C ASP A 637 4.61 23.58 -8.92
N LEU A 638 5.24 24.70 -9.19
CA LEU A 638 6.23 25.31 -8.30
C LEU A 638 5.59 25.66 -6.94
N LYS A 639 4.40 26.27 -6.94
CA LYS A 639 3.70 26.65 -5.72
C LYS A 639 3.29 25.43 -4.90
N TRP A 640 2.84 24.37 -5.56
CA TRP A 640 2.57 23.07 -4.91
C TRP A 640 3.83 22.52 -4.23
N ARG A 641 4.94 22.46 -4.96
CA ARG A 641 6.19 21.90 -4.44
C ARG A 641 6.79 22.73 -3.31
N LEU A 642 6.69 24.05 -3.39
CA LEU A 642 7.12 24.93 -2.31
C LEU A 642 6.29 24.71 -1.03
N MET A 643 4.97 24.56 -1.16
CA MET A 643 4.10 24.29 -0.01
C MET A 643 4.42 22.92 0.62
N ILE A 644 4.59 21.89 -0.17
CA ILE A 644 4.96 20.55 0.31
C ILE A 644 6.34 20.61 0.98
N SER A 645 7.33 21.30 0.38
CA SER A 645 8.66 21.50 0.98
C SER A 645 8.56 22.19 2.34
N TRP A 646 7.72 23.21 2.43
CA TRP A 646 7.49 23.94 3.68
C TRP A 646 6.91 23.03 4.77
N MET A 647 5.95 22.18 4.41
CA MET A 647 5.37 21.21 5.35
C MET A 647 6.40 20.18 5.82
N HIS A 648 7.28 19.71 4.93
CA HIS A 648 8.41 18.86 5.30
C HIS A 648 9.35 19.52 6.30
N TYR A 649 9.57 20.82 6.14
CA TYR A 649 10.43 21.58 7.03
C TYR A 649 9.82 21.80 8.43
N ILE A 650 8.53 22.16 8.50
CA ILE A 650 7.89 22.51 9.78
C ILE A 650 7.48 21.29 10.60
N GLN A 651 7.26 20.14 9.98
CA GLN A 651 6.75 18.94 10.63
C GLN A 651 7.64 18.44 11.78
N PRO A 652 8.96 18.29 11.64
CA PRO A 652 9.82 17.84 12.72
C PRO A 652 9.79 18.80 13.93
N TRP A 653 9.69 20.09 13.68
CA TRP A 653 9.58 21.11 14.74
C TRP A 653 8.27 21.03 15.51
N ALA A 654 7.15 20.82 14.78
CA ALA A 654 5.85 20.63 15.41
C ALA A 654 5.84 19.37 16.28
N ARG A 655 6.40 18.26 15.78
CA ARG A 655 6.56 17.00 16.53
C ARG A 655 7.42 17.17 17.76
N LEU A 656 8.57 17.84 17.64
CA LEU A 656 9.45 18.14 18.77
C LEU A 656 8.73 18.94 19.86
N ARG A 657 8.00 19.99 19.47
CA ARG A 657 7.21 20.80 20.42
C ARG A 657 6.18 19.92 21.15
N GLY A 658 5.51 19.03 20.43
CA GLY A 658 4.54 18.10 21.01
C GLY A 658 5.20 17.15 22.02
N ARG A 659 6.33 16.56 21.65
CA ARG A 659 7.08 15.67 22.54
C ARG A 659 7.55 16.38 23.82
N ILE A 660 8.12 17.57 23.69
CA ILE A 660 8.54 18.38 24.86
C ILE A 660 7.32 18.62 25.75
N LYS A 661 6.18 19.02 25.18
CA LYS A 661 4.94 19.25 25.93
C LYS A 661 4.48 17.97 26.65
N GLY A 662 4.52 16.82 25.99
CA GLY A 662 4.15 15.55 26.61
C GLY A 662 5.10 15.08 27.70
N TYR A 663 6.42 15.31 27.56
CA TYR A 663 7.39 14.99 28.61
C TYR A 663 7.31 15.91 29.84
N LEU A 664 6.88 17.16 29.65
CA LEU A 664 6.71 18.13 30.75
C LEU A 664 5.32 18.03 31.41
N GLY A 665 4.36 17.38 30.79
CA GLY A 665 3.05 17.09 31.35
C GLY A 665 3.12 15.94 32.36
N GLU A 666 2.26 15.97 33.36
CA GLU A 666 2.08 14.80 34.26
C GLU A 666 1.50 13.65 33.43
N THR A 667 2.30 12.61 33.18
CA THR A 667 1.87 11.40 32.51
C THR A 667 1.31 10.43 33.54
N GLY A 668 -0.02 10.27 33.60
CA GLY A 668 -0.69 9.22 34.37
C GLY A 668 -0.45 7.81 33.80
N VAL A 669 0.48 7.64 32.87
CA VAL A 669 0.75 6.39 32.14
C VAL A 669 1.68 5.49 32.96
N THR A 670 1.18 4.34 33.36
CA THR A 670 1.98 3.29 34.01
C THR A 670 2.79 2.51 32.97
N PRO A 671 4.13 2.36 33.12
CA PRO A 671 4.93 1.58 32.20
C PRO A 671 4.54 0.11 32.24
N THR A 672 4.26 -0.46 31.08
CA THR A 672 4.07 -1.91 30.91
C THR A 672 5.42 -2.54 30.52
N GLY A 673 5.88 -3.55 31.26
CA GLY A 673 6.97 -4.42 30.80
C GLY A 673 8.32 -4.32 31.50
N ARG A 674 8.44 -3.69 32.67
CA ARG A 674 9.74 -3.56 33.35
C ARG A 674 10.20 -4.76 34.21
N GLN A 675 9.38 -5.77 34.39
CA GLN A 675 9.61 -6.81 35.43
C GLN A 675 10.36 -8.08 34.99
N LEU A 676 10.71 -8.27 33.70
CA LEU A 676 11.21 -9.58 33.24
C LEU A 676 12.72 -9.66 32.92
N LEU A 677 13.49 -8.59 33.09
CA LEU A 677 14.88 -8.55 32.61
C LEU A 677 15.95 -8.43 33.69
N GLU A 678 15.61 -8.40 34.94
CA GLU A 678 16.61 -8.21 36.03
C GLU A 678 17.34 -9.51 36.43
N ASN A 679 16.89 -10.69 36.03
CA ASN A 679 17.38 -11.97 36.58
C ASN A 679 17.95 -12.98 35.60
N ALA A 680 18.37 -12.60 34.37
CA ALA A 680 18.87 -13.56 33.38
C ALA A 680 20.35 -13.35 33.01
N ASP A 681 21.24 -13.90 33.78
CA ASP A 681 22.61 -14.25 33.34
C ASP A 681 22.56 -15.57 32.56
N LEU A 682 22.19 -15.47 31.29
CA LEU A 682 21.96 -16.66 30.43
C LEU A 682 23.20 -17.18 29.72
N LEU A 683 24.32 -16.49 29.76
CA LEU A 683 25.56 -16.86 29.08
C LEU A 683 26.73 -16.83 30.05
N GLY A 684 27.42 -17.94 30.16
CA GLY A 684 28.66 -18.00 30.93
C GLY A 684 29.76 -17.06 30.33
N PRO A 685 30.71 -16.59 31.15
CA PRO A 685 31.68 -15.54 30.77
C PRO A 685 32.50 -15.85 29.52
N LEU A 686 32.82 -17.12 29.27
CA LEU A 686 33.56 -17.56 28.07
C LEU A 686 32.70 -17.50 26.78
N ALA A 687 31.43 -17.82 26.86
CA ALA A 687 30.50 -17.73 25.72
C ALA A 687 30.21 -16.26 25.37
N THR A 688 30.09 -15.42 26.38
CA THR A 688 29.92 -13.97 26.25
C THR A 688 31.19 -13.34 25.61
N LEU A 689 32.38 -13.76 26.00
CA LEU A 689 33.65 -13.30 25.40
C LEU A 689 33.76 -13.71 23.92
N ARG A 690 33.43 -14.96 23.60
CA ARG A 690 33.41 -15.44 22.20
C ARG A 690 32.40 -14.69 21.33
N LEU A 691 31.22 -14.37 21.87
CA LEU A 691 30.20 -13.60 21.18
C LEU A 691 30.52 -12.10 21.05
N LEU A 692 31.32 -11.53 21.98
CA LEU A 692 31.75 -10.14 21.93
C LEU A 692 32.79 -9.87 20.83
N PHE A 693 33.62 -10.88 20.49
CA PHE A 693 34.73 -10.75 19.54
C PHE A 693 34.56 -11.58 18.26
N GLY A 694 33.43 -12.26 18.10
CA GLY A 694 33.18 -13.10 16.94
C GLY A 694 31.70 -13.45 16.76
N LYS A 695 31.46 -14.40 15.85
CA LYS A 695 30.15 -14.99 15.58
C LYS A 695 30.20 -16.44 16.05
N LEU A 696 29.17 -16.87 16.75
CA LEU A 696 28.97 -18.28 17.11
C LEU A 696 28.10 -18.93 16.02
N GLU A 697 28.62 -19.99 15.42
CA GLU A 697 27.86 -20.78 14.43
C GLU A 697 27.44 -22.11 15.06
N THR A 698 26.20 -22.46 14.91
CA THR A 698 25.64 -23.77 15.26
C THR A 698 25.05 -24.45 14.04
N ARG A 699 25.05 -25.78 14.03
CA ARG A 699 24.53 -26.57 12.92
C ARG A 699 23.62 -27.66 13.48
N TYR A 700 22.47 -27.85 12.82
CA TYR A 700 21.49 -28.85 13.17
C TYR A 700 20.99 -29.58 11.92
N TRP A 701 21.01 -30.90 11.94
CA TRP A 701 20.44 -31.73 10.88
C TRP A 701 18.98 -32.03 11.17
N ASP A 702 18.11 -31.62 10.25
CA ASP A 702 16.69 -31.94 10.27
C ASP A 702 16.40 -33.05 9.27
N THR A 703 15.67 -34.07 9.73
CA THR A 703 15.21 -35.21 8.92
C THR A 703 13.72 -35.17 8.63
N HIS A 704 13.03 -34.14 9.11
CA HIS A 704 11.57 -33.95 8.94
C HIS A 704 11.24 -32.91 7.88
N TYR A 705 12.23 -32.40 7.19
CA TYR A 705 12.09 -31.36 6.17
C TYR A 705 11.33 -30.11 6.67
N THR A 706 11.64 -29.67 7.87
CA THR A 706 11.04 -28.49 8.49
C THR A 706 11.29 -27.26 7.62
N MET A 707 10.26 -26.48 7.36
CA MET A 707 10.38 -25.23 6.61
C MET A 707 11.10 -24.17 7.46
N LEU A 708 11.91 -23.31 6.81
CA LEU A 708 12.70 -22.27 7.50
C LEU A 708 11.80 -21.34 8.32
N ASP A 709 10.64 -20.98 7.77
CA ASP A 709 9.66 -20.10 8.45
C ASP A 709 9.09 -20.75 9.70
N ALA A 710 8.82 -22.05 9.65
CA ALA A 710 8.36 -22.81 10.83
C ALA A 710 9.44 -22.89 11.93
N PHE A 711 10.70 -23.07 11.53
CA PHE A 711 11.83 -23.03 12.43
C PHE A 711 12.02 -21.65 13.06
N LEU A 712 11.98 -20.59 12.28
CA LEU A 712 12.08 -19.21 12.75
C LEU A 712 10.89 -18.82 13.64
N GLY A 713 9.67 -19.20 13.28
CA GLY A 713 8.47 -18.97 14.09
C GLY A 713 8.51 -19.70 15.44
N THR A 714 9.06 -20.92 15.49
CA THR A 714 9.25 -21.65 16.73
C THR A 714 10.33 -20.99 17.59
N THR A 715 11.45 -20.60 16.99
CA THR A 715 12.54 -19.89 17.66
C THR A 715 12.07 -18.54 18.21
N GLN A 716 11.23 -17.85 17.47
CA GLN A 716 10.61 -16.59 17.92
C GLN A 716 9.71 -16.82 19.15
N ARG A 717 8.85 -17.82 19.12
CA ARG A 717 7.97 -18.15 20.26
C ARG A 717 8.77 -18.50 21.51
N LEU A 718 9.74 -19.39 21.38
CA LEU A 718 10.65 -19.74 22.48
C LEU A 718 11.41 -18.52 23.00
N GLY A 719 11.86 -17.63 22.11
CA GLY A 719 12.53 -16.41 22.51
C GLY A 719 11.62 -15.45 23.27
N GLN A 720 10.34 -15.37 22.91
CA GLN A 720 9.34 -14.55 23.60
C GLN A 720 9.00 -15.12 24.99
N GLU A 721 8.96 -16.43 25.14
CA GLU A 721 8.71 -17.09 26.41
C GLU A 721 9.88 -16.93 27.40
N VAL A 722 11.11 -16.91 26.91
CA VAL A 722 12.34 -16.95 27.75
C VAL A 722 12.99 -15.57 27.89
N LEU A 723 12.97 -14.72 26.88
CA LEU A 723 13.88 -13.56 26.75
C LEU A 723 13.16 -12.28 26.33
N ALA A 724 11.96 -11.97 26.64
CA ALA A 724 11.28 -10.71 26.26
C ALA A 724 11.77 -10.04 24.93
N PRO A 725 11.12 -9.07 24.35
CA PRO A 725 10.56 -9.12 22.99
C PRO A 725 11.58 -9.53 21.92
N VAL A 726 11.28 -10.59 21.20
CA VAL A 726 11.98 -11.04 19.99
C VAL A 726 11.47 -10.21 18.81
N ARG A 727 12.37 -9.65 18.03
CA ARG A 727 12.03 -8.96 16.78
C ARG A 727 12.41 -9.84 15.60
N THR A 728 11.49 -10.03 14.70
CA THR A 728 11.74 -10.63 13.40
C THR A 728 12.24 -9.57 12.42
N CYS A 729 13.14 -9.95 11.54
CA CYS A 729 13.60 -9.16 10.42
C CYS A 729 13.47 -10.02 9.17
N ASP A 730 13.15 -9.41 8.04
CA ASP A 730 13.01 -10.11 6.76
C ASP A 730 14.36 -10.60 6.16
N GLY A 731 15.45 -10.45 6.91
CA GLY A 731 16.79 -10.90 6.54
C GLY A 731 17.48 -10.08 5.45
N TRP A 732 16.73 -9.28 4.69
CA TRP A 732 17.24 -8.60 3.51
C TRP A 732 17.76 -7.19 3.79
N GLN A 733 17.14 -6.50 4.74
CA GLN A 733 17.54 -5.16 5.14
C GLN A 733 18.56 -5.15 6.26
N GLN A 734 18.65 -6.26 6.99
CA GLN A 734 19.58 -6.41 8.12
C GLN A 734 20.21 -7.78 8.04
N GLU A 735 21.45 -7.90 8.46
CA GLU A 735 22.22 -9.13 8.42
C GLU A 735 21.73 -10.21 9.41
N TYR A 736 20.44 -10.24 9.77
CA TYR A 736 19.88 -11.19 10.74
C TYR A 736 18.38 -11.38 10.56
N ASP A 737 17.87 -12.53 10.98
CA ASP A 737 16.45 -12.89 10.89
C ASP A 737 15.71 -12.57 12.18
N LEU A 738 16.36 -12.82 13.33
CA LEU A 738 15.79 -12.51 14.66
C LEU A 738 16.74 -11.60 15.45
N HIS A 739 16.11 -10.66 16.17
CA HIS A 739 16.81 -9.76 17.06
C HIS A 739 16.24 -9.89 18.47
N LEU A 740 17.07 -10.41 19.37
CA LEU A 740 16.74 -10.70 20.78
C LEU A 740 17.40 -9.65 21.67
N ARG A 741 16.66 -9.08 22.58
CA ARG A 741 17.22 -8.17 23.57
C ARG A 741 17.80 -8.99 24.72
N ALA A 742 19.13 -9.19 24.73
CA ALA A 742 19.79 -10.00 25.73
C ALA A 742 19.93 -9.28 27.10
N CYS A 743 20.23 -7.98 27.10
CA CYS A 743 20.30 -7.14 28.31
C CYS A 743 20.27 -5.64 27.96
N ARG A 744 20.40 -4.75 28.95
CA ARG A 744 20.36 -3.29 28.77
C ARG A 744 21.41 -2.79 27.76
N ASN A 745 22.57 -3.41 27.67
CA ASN A 745 23.71 -2.95 26.90
C ASN A 745 24.00 -3.78 25.63
N TYR A 746 23.41 -4.96 25.48
CA TYR A 746 23.66 -5.88 24.39
C TYR A 746 22.36 -6.43 23.80
N SER A 747 22.40 -6.66 22.51
CA SER A 747 21.37 -7.39 21.79
C SER A 747 22.00 -8.56 21.02
N LEU A 748 21.30 -9.67 20.97
CA LEU A 748 21.68 -10.86 20.24
C LEU A 748 20.99 -10.84 18.87
N LYS A 749 21.77 -11.03 17.82
CA LYS A 749 21.27 -11.18 16.45
C LYS A 749 21.44 -12.63 16.03
N LEU A 750 20.37 -13.21 15.52
CA LEU A 750 20.35 -14.56 14.97
C LEU A 750 20.15 -14.49 13.47
N LYS A 751 21.00 -15.13 12.71
CA LYS A 751 20.89 -15.38 11.28
C LYS A 751 20.81 -16.87 11.04
N VAL A 752 19.81 -17.32 10.27
CA VAL A 752 19.59 -18.74 10.00
C VAL A 752 19.52 -18.98 8.50
N THR A 753 20.03 -20.11 8.08
CA THR A 753 19.82 -20.63 6.72
C THR A 753 19.51 -22.12 6.78
N ALA A 754 18.76 -22.60 5.80
CA ALA A 754 18.49 -24.01 5.62
C ALA A 754 19.13 -24.46 4.31
N GLU A 755 20.04 -25.42 4.38
CA GLU A 755 20.68 -26.04 3.22
C GLU A 755 19.96 -27.35 2.92
N ASP A 756 19.54 -27.53 1.69
CA ASP A 756 18.89 -28.77 1.23
C ASP A 756 19.95 -29.74 0.71
N HIS A 757 20.08 -30.89 1.34
CA HIS A 757 21.04 -31.91 1.00
C HIS A 757 20.43 -33.16 0.30
N GLY A 758 19.15 -33.04 -0.12
CA GLY A 758 18.42 -34.14 -0.74
C GLY A 758 17.92 -35.18 0.26
N GLY A 759 17.06 -36.10 -0.20
CA GLY A 759 16.57 -37.20 0.61
C GLY A 759 15.87 -36.81 1.91
N MET A 760 15.11 -35.73 1.91
CA MET A 760 14.41 -35.19 3.08
C MET A 760 15.35 -34.68 4.21
N LYS A 761 16.60 -34.41 3.90
CA LYS A 761 17.58 -33.91 4.90
C LYS A 761 17.86 -32.43 4.68
N ARG A 762 17.66 -31.64 5.72
CA ARG A 762 18.05 -30.23 5.76
C ARG A 762 19.09 -29.95 6.82
N LEU A 763 20.07 -29.14 6.47
CA LEU A 763 21.03 -28.62 7.43
C LEU A 763 20.67 -27.18 7.78
N PHE A 764 20.19 -26.95 8.99
CA PHE A 764 20.05 -25.61 9.52
C PHE A 764 21.38 -25.10 10.03
N ARG A 765 21.77 -23.93 9.58
CA ARG A 765 22.91 -23.21 10.11
C ARG A 765 22.43 -21.94 10.77
N ALA A 766 22.75 -21.77 12.03
CA ALA A 766 22.40 -20.58 12.80
C ALA A 766 23.67 -19.84 13.23
N GLN A 767 23.73 -18.56 12.92
CA GLN A 767 24.83 -17.68 13.29
C GLN A 767 24.32 -16.64 14.30
N LEU A 768 24.92 -16.66 15.47
CA LEU A 768 24.65 -15.75 16.57
C LEU A 768 25.73 -14.67 16.62
N SER A 769 25.34 -13.43 16.75
CA SER A 769 26.24 -12.31 16.95
C SER A 769 25.71 -11.35 18.00
N LEU A 770 26.60 -10.79 18.81
CA LEU A 770 26.28 -9.80 19.83
C LEU A 770 26.52 -8.39 19.29
N GLN A 771 25.53 -7.52 19.44
CA GLN A 771 25.67 -6.11 19.11
C GLN A 771 25.62 -5.27 20.38
N ARG A 772 26.66 -4.46 20.59
CA ARG A 772 26.70 -3.51 21.70
C ARG A 772 25.74 -2.34 21.41
N ARG A 773 24.92 -1.98 22.37
CA ARG A 773 24.07 -0.78 22.31
C ARG A 773 24.87 0.42 22.79
N GLY A 774 25.12 1.37 21.89
CA GLY A 774 26.02 2.46 22.24
C GLY A 774 25.33 3.80 22.43
N ARG A 775 24.95 4.15 23.67
CA ARG A 775 24.86 5.57 24.06
C ARG A 775 26.26 6.18 24.20
N PHE A 776 27.21 5.41 24.66
CA PHE A 776 28.58 5.87 24.97
C PHE A 776 29.39 6.16 23.70
N ALA A 777 29.29 5.35 22.65
CA ALA A 777 30.04 5.59 21.41
C ALA A 777 29.53 6.82 20.64
N ALA A 778 28.23 7.10 20.67
CA ALA A 778 27.66 8.31 20.07
C ALA A 778 28.03 9.56 20.89
N PHE A 779 28.01 9.47 22.21
CA PHE A 779 28.42 10.56 23.10
C PHE A 779 29.92 10.85 22.98
N VAL A 780 30.76 9.83 22.97
CA VAL A 780 32.21 9.98 22.78
C VAL A 780 32.53 10.47 21.36
N GLY A 781 31.81 9.99 20.34
CA GLY A 781 31.96 10.47 18.95
C GLY A 781 31.56 11.95 18.81
N CYS A 782 30.44 12.36 19.40
CA CYS A 782 30.00 13.76 19.42
C CYS A 782 30.94 14.65 20.27
N ALA A 783 31.42 14.17 21.42
CA ALA A 783 32.37 14.89 22.26
C ALA A 783 33.75 15.00 21.59
N ALA A 784 34.20 13.95 20.90
CA ALA A 784 35.44 13.97 20.11
C ALA A 784 35.34 14.87 18.87
N LEU A 785 34.18 14.90 18.20
CA LEU A 785 33.91 15.82 17.09
C LEU A 785 33.81 17.26 17.56
N LEU A 786 33.16 17.50 18.70
CA LEU A 786 33.11 18.80 19.31
C LEU A 786 34.50 19.25 19.81
N GLY A 787 35.27 18.33 20.40
CA GLY A 787 36.64 18.60 20.82
C GLY A 787 37.57 18.89 19.63
N ALA A 788 37.45 18.16 18.54
CA ALA A 788 38.22 18.40 17.31
C ALA A 788 37.79 19.71 16.62
N LEU A 789 36.51 20.04 16.60
CA LEU A 789 36.00 21.32 16.13
C LEU A 789 36.45 22.49 17.04
N PHE A 790 36.47 22.31 18.35
CA PHE A 790 37.03 23.30 19.30
C PHE A 790 38.52 23.49 19.10
N ALA A 791 39.30 22.41 18.91
CA ALA A 791 40.74 22.47 18.64
C ALA A 791 41.08 23.12 17.29
N LEU A 792 40.20 23.04 16.29
CA LEU A 792 40.35 23.73 14.99
C LEU A 792 39.95 25.20 15.03
N VAL A 793 39.22 25.63 16.05
CA VAL A 793 38.65 27.00 16.18
C VAL A 793 39.41 27.87 17.22
N LEU A 794 40.14 27.25 18.15
CA LEU A 794 40.97 27.99 19.07
C LEU A 794 42.27 28.38 18.36
N PRO A 795 42.64 29.67 18.31
CA PRO A 795 43.96 30.09 17.92
C PRO A 795 45.00 29.49 18.89
N GLU A 796 46.18 29.19 18.38
CA GLU A 796 47.29 28.58 19.16
C GLU A 796 47.41 29.25 20.53
N PRO A 797 47.66 28.41 21.58
CA PRO A 797 47.90 29.00 22.90
C PRO A 797 49.16 29.86 22.84
N VAL A 798 48.98 31.13 23.07
CA VAL A 798 50.09 32.04 23.38
C VAL A 798 50.66 31.55 24.67
N TRP A 799 51.86 30.96 24.64
CA TRP A 799 52.74 30.72 25.77
C TRP A 799 53.58 31.96 26.03
#